data_ef8536cbb20c4c4377bd32efbae2e911
#
_entry.id   ef8536cbb20c4c4377bd32efbae2e911
#
_cell.length_a   1.000
_cell.length_b   1.000
_cell.length_c   1.000
_cell.angle_alpha   90.00
_cell.angle_beta   90.00
_cell.angle_gamma   90.00
#
_symmetry.space_group_name_H-M   'P 1'
#
loop_
_entity.id
_entity.type
_entity.pdbx_description
1 polymer ?
#
loop_
_entity_poly.entity_id
_entity_poly.type
_entity_poly.pdbx_seq_one_letter_code
_entity_poly.pdbx_strand_id
1 'polypeptide(L)'
;MRKISGRLPARRSRAARQTERARRAECGGHNSVENGKKFLQSRLIMTLNVLIDILVFAAFVVAVVALGLYKSRGENGSEGYFLAGRGLTWWLIGISLIAANISTEQFVGMSGSASGLSGLAIASYEWMAAITLVFVAFLFLPKFLKSGMYTVPQFLEYRFDALSRSVMSFMMVVVLVLVNITAVIYSGATVADTVFGHSADLPIDLDVATCCWAIGLIAAVYVCAGGLKACAWADLLQGTALIAGGALIAYFAFDAFAARPVAEIATTAAVSPETLSSLSDAGVFEKFFKLNTDKLTMFLPADHPEVPWTALIIGLWIPNFYYWGFNQYIIQRTLGASSLAEGQKGVIFAASLKLIIPFIIVIPGIIAFNLFAADQAKSAMNDQKILATNAGSYSIVYFDMMEAMKKPVTAKDTVARFTYTIQKSEAPSKVAVISEAEAGALYDSYKAAKADGSLAKVRFEYDDGWAKTHGGENGPKVLVDRWNQKHAATNGGGDAVVKKLYGYKYDSAFGLLISKVLPEGFGMRGFIFAALLGAVVSSLAAMLNAASTIFTIDIYKKFIVPSAGDKHQVLVGRIAVIVFAIIGCIVAPMLANPKLGGVFTFIQEFQGYLSPGILAVFIFGMFSKRAPRFSGAIGILTSPIVYGFLQWQFGDIAFLNRMAITFACSLGIMAALTLAKPLKQDIEMPVNTSMDLSSSTGAKIGGAAVLAISALLYFIFSGLWF
;
A
#
# COMPACT_ATOMS: atom_id res chain seq x y z
N MET A 1 -73.12 -51.05 17.47
CA MET A 1 -73.43 -51.89 16.26
C MET A 1 -72.38 -51.70 15.21
N ARG A 2 -71.61 -52.77 14.94
CA ARG A 2 -71.22 -53.39 13.67
C ARG A 2 -70.67 -52.43 12.59
N LYS A 3 -69.55 -52.65 11.87
CA LYS A 3 -68.83 -53.90 11.51
C LYS A 3 -67.42 -53.55 11.04
N ILE A 4 -66.52 -54.42 11.35
CA ILE A 4 -65.17 -54.68 10.85
C ILE A 4 -65.17 -54.94 9.37
N SER A 5 -64.20 -54.38 8.59
CA SER A 5 -63.65 -55.11 7.45
C SER A 5 -62.17 -54.74 7.28
N GLY A 6 -61.34 -55.70 7.62
CA GLY A 6 -59.91 -55.64 7.37
C GLY A 6 -59.56 -55.88 5.91
N ARG A 7 -58.52 -55.24 5.42
CA ARG A 7 -57.76 -55.72 4.25
C ARG A 7 -56.29 -55.93 4.68
N LEU A 8 -55.89 -57.19 4.56
CA LEU A 8 -54.50 -57.67 4.70
C LEU A 8 -53.59 -57.05 3.62
N PRO A 9 -52.36 -56.65 3.97
CA PRO A 9 -51.41 -56.28 2.95
C PRO A 9 -50.80 -57.49 2.26
N ALA A 10 -50.86 -57.54 0.93
CA ALA A 10 -50.26 -58.55 0.09
C ALA A 10 -48.78 -58.78 0.41
N ARG A 11 -48.41 -60.01 0.76
CA ARG A 11 -47.02 -60.48 0.90
C ARG A 11 -46.30 -60.37 -0.45
N ARG A 12 -45.51 -59.28 -0.68
CA ARG A 12 -44.51 -59.31 -1.73
C ARG A 12 -43.48 -60.37 -1.47
N SER A 13 -43.22 -61.26 -2.41
CA SER A 13 -42.34 -62.41 -2.28
C SER A 13 -40.90 -61.94 -1.92
N ARG A 14 -40.21 -62.74 -1.10
CA ARG A 14 -38.78 -62.49 -0.71
C ARG A 14 -37.87 -62.27 -1.90
N ALA A 15 -38.16 -62.91 -3.05
CA ALA A 15 -37.40 -62.78 -4.28
C ALA A 15 -37.49 -61.36 -4.90
N ALA A 16 -38.67 -60.69 -4.89
CA ALA A 16 -38.82 -59.33 -5.39
C ALA A 16 -38.09 -58.28 -4.53
N ARG A 17 -37.96 -58.53 -3.21
CA ARG A 17 -37.18 -57.64 -2.34
C ARG A 17 -35.65 -57.85 -2.48
N GLN A 18 -35.22 -59.07 -2.81
CA GLN A 18 -33.79 -59.34 -3.08
C GLN A 18 -33.35 -58.74 -4.41
N THR A 19 -34.15 -58.81 -5.47
CA THR A 19 -33.84 -58.17 -6.77
C THR A 19 -33.87 -56.65 -6.69
N GLU A 20 -34.77 -56.06 -5.90
CA GLU A 20 -34.81 -54.61 -5.73
C GLU A 20 -33.62 -54.11 -4.84
N ARG A 21 -33.16 -54.88 -3.84
CA ARG A 21 -31.94 -54.61 -3.08
C ARG A 21 -30.68 -54.80 -3.94
N ALA A 22 -30.60 -55.80 -4.79
CA ALA A 22 -29.47 -55.99 -5.69
C ALA A 22 -29.39 -54.85 -6.74
N ARG A 23 -30.50 -54.42 -7.33
CA ARG A 23 -30.54 -53.26 -8.27
C ARG A 23 -30.18 -51.93 -7.56
N ARG A 24 -30.61 -51.70 -6.32
CA ARG A 24 -30.18 -50.52 -5.53
C ARG A 24 -28.70 -50.56 -5.13
N ALA A 25 -28.15 -51.73 -4.88
CA ALA A 25 -26.74 -51.90 -4.58
C ALA A 25 -25.86 -51.70 -5.85
N GLU A 26 -26.29 -52.18 -7.01
CA GLU A 26 -25.60 -51.95 -8.27
C GLU A 26 -25.67 -50.48 -8.73
N CYS A 27 -26.84 -49.82 -8.66
CA CYS A 27 -26.98 -48.39 -8.95
C CYS A 27 -26.21 -47.49 -7.93
N GLY A 28 -26.20 -47.83 -6.64
CA GLY A 28 -25.44 -47.11 -5.61
C GLY A 28 -23.94 -47.27 -5.75
N GLY A 29 -23.48 -48.45 -6.17
CA GLY A 29 -22.05 -48.73 -6.40
C GLY A 29 -21.49 -48.00 -7.65
N HIS A 30 -22.26 -47.96 -8.71
CA HIS A 30 -21.84 -47.29 -9.96
C HIS A 30 -21.71 -45.76 -9.78
N ASN A 31 -22.72 -45.14 -9.13
CA ASN A 31 -22.68 -43.72 -8.79
C ASN A 31 -21.55 -43.35 -7.81
N SER A 32 -21.21 -44.20 -6.84
CA SER A 32 -20.13 -43.95 -5.89
C SER A 32 -18.74 -44.05 -6.53
N VAL A 33 -18.54 -44.99 -7.45
CA VAL A 33 -17.28 -45.16 -8.21
C VAL A 33 -17.13 -44.03 -9.25
N GLU A 34 -18.22 -43.61 -9.90
CA GLU A 34 -18.16 -42.49 -10.85
C GLU A 34 -17.94 -41.15 -10.17
N ASN A 35 -18.57 -40.91 -9.01
CA ASN A 35 -18.30 -39.74 -8.17
C ASN A 35 -16.88 -39.78 -7.58
N GLY A 36 -16.36 -40.93 -7.19
CA GLY A 36 -14.97 -41.11 -6.78
C GLY A 36 -13.97 -40.81 -7.90
N LYS A 37 -14.25 -41.26 -9.12
CA LYS A 37 -13.41 -40.94 -10.29
C LYS A 37 -13.47 -39.45 -10.65
N LYS A 38 -14.64 -38.82 -10.66
CA LYS A 38 -14.79 -37.38 -10.88
C LYS A 38 -14.06 -36.56 -9.81
N PHE A 39 -14.15 -36.98 -8.56
CA PHE A 39 -13.44 -36.33 -7.45
C PHE A 39 -11.90 -36.48 -7.56
N LEU A 40 -11.40 -37.64 -7.91
CA LEU A 40 -9.98 -37.88 -8.19
C LEU A 40 -9.49 -37.10 -9.39
N GLN A 41 -10.27 -37.03 -10.45
CA GLN A 41 -9.94 -36.28 -11.66
C GLN A 41 -9.94 -34.75 -11.39
N SER A 42 -10.89 -34.24 -10.62
CA SER A 42 -10.90 -32.83 -10.22
C SER A 42 -9.71 -32.47 -9.31
N ARG A 43 -9.36 -33.33 -8.34
CA ARG A 43 -8.14 -33.16 -7.55
C ARG A 43 -6.86 -33.18 -8.40
N LEU A 44 -6.74 -34.13 -9.33
CA LEU A 44 -5.58 -34.21 -10.21
C LEU A 44 -5.43 -32.96 -11.09
N ILE A 45 -6.53 -32.45 -11.65
CA ILE A 45 -6.53 -31.22 -12.46
C ILE A 45 -6.16 -30.02 -11.57
N MET A 46 -6.72 -29.92 -10.37
CA MET A 46 -6.39 -28.83 -9.42
C MET A 46 -4.92 -28.86 -9.03
N THR A 47 -4.36 -30.04 -8.73
CA THR A 47 -2.93 -30.21 -8.42
C THR A 47 -2.04 -29.85 -9.62
N LEU A 48 -2.45 -30.20 -10.85
CA LEU A 48 -1.70 -29.84 -12.06
C LEU A 48 -1.70 -28.33 -12.31
N ASN A 49 -2.84 -27.65 -12.11
CA ASN A 49 -2.94 -26.20 -12.26
C ASN A 49 -2.05 -25.46 -11.27
N VAL A 50 -2.07 -25.89 -9.99
CA VAL A 50 -1.18 -25.31 -8.96
C VAL A 50 0.29 -25.57 -9.31
N LEU A 51 0.63 -26.75 -9.84
CA LEU A 51 2.00 -27.05 -10.25
C LEU A 51 2.46 -26.14 -11.41
N ILE A 52 1.61 -25.89 -12.39
CA ILE A 52 1.89 -24.97 -13.50
C ILE A 52 2.14 -23.56 -12.97
N ASP A 53 1.30 -23.06 -12.05
CA ASP A 53 1.47 -21.74 -11.44
C ASP A 53 2.81 -21.65 -10.67
N ILE A 54 3.18 -22.67 -9.91
CA ILE A 54 4.47 -22.74 -9.19
C ILE A 54 5.65 -22.78 -10.17
N LEU A 55 5.56 -23.53 -11.25
CA LEU A 55 6.62 -23.61 -12.26
C LEU A 55 6.83 -22.27 -12.99
N VAL A 56 5.73 -21.60 -13.37
CA VAL A 56 5.79 -20.26 -13.99
C VAL A 56 6.40 -19.25 -13.02
N PHE A 57 5.96 -19.27 -11.76
CA PHE A 57 6.54 -18.45 -10.70
C PHE A 57 8.05 -18.68 -10.55
N ALA A 58 8.48 -19.92 -10.38
CA ALA A 58 9.89 -20.26 -10.20
C ALA A 58 10.75 -19.87 -11.43
N ALA A 59 10.26 -20.14 -12.64
CA ALA A 59 10.94 -19.76 -13.88
C ALA A 59 11.11 -18.23 -13.99
N PHE A 60 10.10 -17.45 -13.60
CA PHE A 60 10.17 -16.00 -13.60
C PHE A 60 11.22 -15.48 -12.60
N VAL A 61 11.21 -15.97 -11.36
CA VAL A 61 12.20 -15.57 -10.34
C VAL A 61 13.63 -15.89 -10.79
N VAL A 62 13.84 -17.10 -11.33
CA VAL A 62 15.16 -17.50 -11.87
C VAL A 62 15.57 -16.58 -13.03
N ALA A 63 14.68 -16.26 -13.96
CA ALA A 63 14.96 -15.37 -15.08
C ALA A 63 15.37 -13.96 -14.62
N VAL A 64 14.67 -13.41 -13.63
CA VAL A 64 14.97 -12.08 -13.04
C VAL A 64 16.36 -12.06 -12.42
N VAL A 65 16.66 -13.01 -11.55
CA VAL A 65 17.97 -13.10 -10.89
C VAL A 65 19.09 -13.34 -11.91
N ALA A 66 18.89 -14.27 -12.84
CA ALA A 66 19.89 -14.58 -13.89
C ALA A 66 20.17 -13.36 -14.78
N LEU A 67 19.14 -12.60 -15.22
CA LEU A 67 19.31 -11.41 -16.03
C LEU A 67 20.08 -10.32 -15.28
N GLY A 68 19.70 -10.06 -14.02
CA GLY A 68 20.38 -9.07 -13.17
C GLY A 68 21.85 -9.38 -13.00
N LEU A 69 22.18 -10.63 -12.64
CA LEU A 69 23.56 -11.09 -12.46
C LEU A 69 24.36 -11.10 -13.76
N TYR A 70 23.75 -11.52 -14.88
CA TYR A 70 24.42 -11.55 -16.19
C TYR A 70 24.80 -10.15 -16.66
N LYS A 71 23.87 -9.19 -16.53
CA LYS A 71 24.08 -7.81 -17.02
C LYS A 71 24.96 -6.95 -16.11
N SER A 72 25.11 -7.32 -14.83
CA SER A 72 25.99 -6.62 -13.89
C SER A 72 27.45 -7.12 -13.93
N ARG A 73 27.76 -8.15 -14.71
CA ARG A 73 29.13 -8.65 -14.87
C ARG A 73 30.05 -7.56 -15.45
N GLY A 74 31.23 -7.42 -14.87
CA GLY A 74 32.26 -6.48 -15.35
C GLY A 74 32.20 -5.09 -14.73
N GLU A 75 31.23 -4.79 -13.88
CA GLU A 75 31.24 -3.52 -13.13
C GLU A 75 32.30 -3.57 -12.03
N ASN A 76 33.22 -2.61 -12.08
CA ASN A 76 34.32 -2.50 -11.12
C ASN A 76 34.28 -1.16 -10.40
N GLY A 77 34.70 -1.16 -9.13
CA GLY A 77 34.79 0.04 -8.31
C GLY A 77 33.45 0.50 -7.72
N SER A 78 33.53 1.59 -6.96
CA SER A 78 32.39 2.16 -6.22
C SER A 78 31.33 2.75 -7.16
N GLU A 79 31.75 3.44 -8.21
CA GLU A 79 30.81 4.02 -9.19
C GLU A 79 30.02 2.93 -9.97
N GLY A 80 30.70 1.83 -10.35
CA GLY A 80 30.07 0.69 -10.96
C GLY A 80 29.01 0.05 -10.06
N TYR A 81 29.33 -0.17 -8.80
CA TYR A 81 28.42 -0.83 -7.85
C TYR A 81 27.26 0.06 -7.41
N PHE A 82 27.52 1.32 -7.03
CA PHE A 82 26.50 2.20 -6.46
C PHE A 82 25.73 3.03 -7.48
N LEU A 83 26.31 3.35 -8.67
CA LEU A 83 25.72 4.18 -9.69
C LEU A 83 25.64 3.50 -11.08
N ALA A 84 25.82 2.18 -11.16
CA ALA A 84 25.81 1.43 -12.42
C ALA A 84 26.80 1.99 -13.47
N GLY A 85 27.93 2.53 -13.02
CA GLY A 85 28.94 3.14 -13.88
C GLY A 85 28.43 4.36 -14.65
N ARG A 86 27.34 5.01 -14.24
CA ARG A 86 26.64 6.07 -14.96
C ARG A 86 26.33 5.68 -16.42
N GLY A 87 25.90 4.44 -16.64
CA GLY A 87 25.62 3.88 -17.97
C GLY A 87 24.14 3.58 -18.24
N LEU A 88 23.22 4.05 -17.39
CA LEU A 88 21.80 3.75 -17.56
C LEU A 88 21.17 4.61 -18.65
N THR A 89 20.38 3.96 -19.52
CA THR A 89 19.62 4.59 -20.60
C THR A 89 18.21 4.95 -20.14
N TRP A 90 17.55 5.87 -20.84
CA TRP A 90 16.27 6.44 -20.47
C TRP A 90 15.15 5.41 -20.21
N TRP A 91 15.01 4.41 -21.08
CA TRP A 91 13.95 3.40 -20.95
C TRP A 91 14.18 2.50 -19.73
N LEU A 92 15.45 2.17 -19.44
CA LEU A 92 15.81 1.36 -18.27
C LEU A 92 15.60 2.17 -16.98
N ILE A 93 15.98 3.45 -16.96
CA ILE A 93 15.72 4.37 -15.85
C ILE A 93 14.21 4.47 -15.59
N GLY A 94 13.40 4.69 -16.63
CA GLY A 94 11.95 4.89 -16.47
C GLY A 94 11.23 3.67 -15.94
N ILE A 95 11.50 2.48 -16.49
CA ILE A 95 10.91 1.23 -16.00
C ILE A 95 11.40 0.91 -14.59
N SER A 96 12.71 1.08 -14.33
CA SER A 96 13.28 0.84 -13.00
C SER A 96 12.72 1.79 -11.93
N LEU A 97 12.45 3.05 -12.26
CA LEU A 97 11.77 3.99 -11.37
C LEU A 97 10.36 3.50 -10.99
N ILE A 98 9.61 3.02 -11.97
CA ILE A 98 8.26 2.49 -11.76
C ILE A 98 8.30 1.18 -10.96
N ALA A 99 9.15 0.24 -11.35
CA ALA A 99 9.28 -1.04 -10.65
C ALA A 99 9.73 -0.90 -9.20
N ALA A 100 10.62 0.07 -8.90
CA ALA A 100 11.05 0.34 -7.54
C ALA A 100 9.98 1.05 -6.68
N ASN A 101 9.04 1.76 -7.32
CA ASN A 101 7.98 2.45 -6.63
C ASN A 101 6.74 1.56 -6.43
N ILE A 102 6.34 0.81 -7.45
CA ILE A 102 5.12 0.00 -7.38
C ILE A 102 5.46 -1.33 -6.73
N SER A 103 4.93 -1.56 -5.54
CA SER A 103 5.02 -2.82 -4.79
C SER A 103 3.62 -3.34 -4.43
N THR A 104 3.57 -4.42 -3.67
CA THR A 104 2.30 -4.97 -3.16
C THR A 104 1.50 -3.99 -2.32
N GLU A 105 2.17 -3.09 -1.58
CA GLU A 105 1.50 -2.06 -0.79
C GLU A 105 0.62 -1.17 -1.67
N GLN A 106 1.06 -0.85 -2.88
CA GLN A 106 0.27 -0.04 -3.81
C GLN A 106 -0.84 -0.85 -4.45
N PHE A 107 -0.57 -2.07 -4.93
CA PHE A 107 -1.62 -2.90 -5.51
C PHE A 107 -2.72 -3.27 -4.51
N VAL A 108 -2.35 -3.67 -3.31
CA VAL A 108 -3.29 -4.04 -2.24
C VAL A 108 -3.88 -2.78 -1.60
N GLY A 109 -3.03 -1.83 -1.18
CA GLY A 109 -3.46 -0.63 -0.46
C GLY A 109 -4.29 0.30 -1.32
N MET A 110 -3.82 0.66 -2.53
CA MET A 110 -4.59 1.59 -3.38
C MET A 110 -5.86 0.96 -3.95
N SER A 111 -5.87 -0.35 -4.29
CA SER A 111 -7.10 -1.02 -4.72
C SER A 111 -8.07 -1.19 -3.56
N GLY A 112 -7.57 -1.41 -2.34
CA GLY A 112 -8.36 -1.42 -1.11
C GLY A 112 -9.00 -0.06 -0.82
N SER A 113 -8.21 1.03 -0.82
CA SER A 113 -8.75 2.40 -0.66
C SER A 113 -9.75 2.76 -1.76
N ALA A 114 -9.52 2.30 -3.00
CA ALA A 114 -10.44 2.50 -4.11
C ALA A 114 -11.75 1.72 -3.95
N SER A 115 -11.67 0.48 -3.45
CA SER A 115 -12.83 -0.32 -3.07
C SER A 115 -13.63 0.34 -1.93
N GLY A 116 -12.93 1.02 -1.02
CA GLY A 116 -13.44 1.69 0.16
C GLY A 116 -13.97 3.10 -0.08
N LEU A 117 -13.66 3.99 0.88
CA LEU A 117 -14.21 5.35 0.96
C LEU A 117 -13.52 6.35 0.04
N SER A 118 -12.26 6.11 -0.32
CA SER A 118 -11.48 7.06 -1.13
C SER A 118 -11.80 6.99 -2.63
N GLY A 119 -12.31 5.85 -3.11
CA GLY A 119 -12.64 5.70 -4.53
C GLY A 119 -11.46 6.08 -5.44
N LEU A 120 -11.76 6.80 -6.53
CA LEU A 120 -10.77 7.26 -7.49
C LEU A 120 -9.82 8.32 -6.92
N ALA A 121 -10.22 9.06 -5.86
CA ALA A 121 -9.38 10.12 -5.29
C ALA A 121 -8.01 9.61 -4.82
N ILE A 122 -7.86 8.33 -4.48
CA ILE A 122 -6.56 7.72 -4.15
C ILE A 122 -5.58 7.79 -5.32
N ALA A 123 -6.06 7.87 -6.57
CA ALA A 123 -5.22 8.07 -7.75
C ALA A 123 -4.43 9.39 -7.74
N SER A 124 -4.80 10.34 -6.86
CA SER A 124 -4.04 11.58 -6.67
C SER A 124 -2.59 11.33 -6.28
N TYR A 125 -2.28 10.26 -5.55
CA TYR A 125 -0.89 9.88 -5.27
C TYR A 125 -0.09 9.63 -6.56
N GLU A 126 -0.70 9.03 -7.57
CA GLU A 126 -0.05 8.69 -8.84
C GLU A 126 -0.03 9.86 -9.84
N TRP A 127 -1.16 10.57 -9.99
CA TRP A 127 -1.26 11.67 -10.96
C TRP A 127 -0.49 12.92 -10.50
N MET A 128 -0.46 13.23 -9.21
CA MET A 128 0.41 14.27 -8.68
C MET A 128 1.89 13.86 -8.73
N ALA A 129 2.20 12.56 -8.58
CA ALA A 129 3.55 12.06 -8.81
C ALA A 129 4.01 12.29 -10.26
N ALA A 130 3.12 12.10 -11.26
CA ALA A 130 3.44 12.36 -12.65
C ALA A 130 3.84 13.84 -12.87
N ILE A 131 3.08 14.77 -12.30
CA ILE A 131 3.40 16.21 -12.35
C ILE A 131 4.73 16.47 -11.62
N THR A 132 4.92 15.92 -10.43
CA THR A 132 6.15 16.07 -9.62
C THR A 132 7.39 15.60 -10.40
N LEU A 133 7.30 14.47 -11.11
CA LEU A 133 8.39 13.94 -11.92
C LEU A 133 8.81 14.91 -13.04
N VAL A 134 7.87 15.65 -13.63
CA VAL A 134 8.21 16.70 -14.60
C VAL A 134 9.08 17.78 -13.95
N PHE A 135 8.71 18.24 -12.75
CA PHE A 135 9.53 19.19 -12.01
C PHE A 135 10.89 18.60 -11.61
N VAL A 136 10.94 17.36 -11.19
CA VAL A 136 12.21 16.66 -10.86
C VAL A 136 13.12 16.62 -12.09
N ALA A 137 12.60 16.28 -13.28
CA ALA A 137 13.39 16.19 -14.50
C ALA A 137 14.05 17.50 -14.91
N PHE A 138 13.38 18.64 -14.68
CA PHE A 138 13.85 19.93 -15.20
C PHE A 138 14.41 20.89 -14.14
N LEU A 139 14.02 20.77 -12.86
CA LEU A 139 14.51 21.65 -11.80
C LEU A 139 15.60 21.02 -10.94
N PHE A 140 15.47 19.74 -10.59
CA PHE A 140 16.35 19.09 -9.61
C PHE A 140 17.44 18.26 -10.27
N LEU A 141 17.10 17.39 -11.21
CA LEU A 141 18.04 16.48 -11.85
C LEU A 141 19.23 17.21 -12.52
N PRO A 142 19.06 18.35 -13.23
CA PRO A 142 20.19 19.07 -13.79
C PRO A 142 21.21 19.53 -12.72
N LYS A 143 20.73 19.98 -11.56
CA LYS A 143 21.59 20.41 -10.45
C LYS A 143 22.33 19.23 -9.82
N PHE A 144 21.67 18.08 -9.68
CA PHE A 144 22.26 16.87 -9.11
C PHE A 144 23.34 16.29 -10.01
N LEU A 145 23.06 16.11 -11.29
CA LEU A 145 24.05 15.57 -12.23
C LEU A 145 25.23 16.52 -12.42
N LYS A 146 24.97 17.85 -12.45
CA LYS A 146 26.01 18.86 -12.52
C LYS A 146 26.94 18.81 -11.31
N SER A 147 26.47 18.49 -10.10
CA SER A 147 27.30 18.40 -8.91
C SER A 147 28.11 17.10 -8.78
N GLY A 148 27.84 16.11 -9.65
CA GLY A 148 28.55 14.82 -9.65
C GLY A 148 28.33 13.94 -8.40
N MET A 149 27.31 14.22 -7.60
CA MET A 149 27.06 13.53 -6.33
C MET A 149 26.69 12.04 -6.50
N TYR A 150 27.04 11.24 -5.51
CA TYR A 150 26.66 9.82 -5.37
C TYR A 150 25.37 9.66 -4.57
N THR A 151 25.20 10.52 -3.57
CA THR A 151 24.07 10.45 -2.64
C THR A 151 23.41 11.81 -2.50
N VAL A 152 22.10 11.78 -2.23
CA VAL A 152 21.33 13.02 -2.02
C VAL A 152 21.83 13.81 -0.80
N PRO A 153 22.25 13.20 0.33
CA PRO A 153 22.83 13.95 1.43
C PRO A 153 24.11 14.73 1.09
N GLN A 154 24.91 14.31 0.07
CA GLN A 154 26.10 15.06 -0.35
C GLN A 154 25.76 16.47 -0.86
N PHE A 155 24.57 16.64 -1.49
CA PHE A 155 24.12 17.97 -1.89
C PHE A 155 24.04 18.93 -0.69
N LEU A 156 23.60 18.44 0.45
CA LEU A 156 23.49 19.28 1.66
C LEU A 156 24.86 19.70 2.20
N GLU A 157 25.87 18.87 2.06
CA GLU A 157 27.22 19.29 2.43
C GLU A 157 27.76 20.39 1.52
N TYR A 158 27.56 20.24 0.21
CA TYR A 158 27.99 21.27 -0.75
C TYR A 158 27.29 22.60 -0.51
N ARG A 159 26.00 22.55 -0.16
CA ARG A 159 25.19 23.75 0.03
C ARG A 159 25.24 24.33 1.43
N PHE A 160 25.29 23.48 2.43
CA PHE A 160 25.26 23.85 3.85
C PHE A 160 26.58 23.42 4.54
N ASP A 161 26.57 22.32 5.26
CA ASP A 161 27.73 21.81 5.99
C ASP A 161 27.69 20.28 6.13
N ALA A 162 28.80 19.76 6.71
CA ALA A 162 28.97 18.35 7.02
C ALA A 162 27.92 17.84 8.04
N LEU A 163 27.47 18.70 8.96
CA LEU A 163 26.46 18.33 9.96
C LEU A 163 25.11 18.07 9.29
N SER A 164 24.69 18.93 8.36
CA SER A 164 23.45 18.77 7.59
C SER A 164 23.44 17.46 6.79
N ARG A 165 24.57 17.10 6.13
CA ARG A 165 24.74 15.81 5.45
C ARG A 165 24.60 14.65 6.42
N SER A 166 25.27 14.73 7.58
CA SER A 166 25.31 13.64 8.56
C SER A 166 23.94 13.37 9.19
N VAL A 167 23.23 14.42 9.59
CA VAL A 167 21.86 14.32 10.13
C VAL A 167 20.94 13.67 9.14
N MET A 168 20.94 14.16 7.87
CA MET A 168 20.11 13.55 6.83
C MET A 168 20.46 12.09 6.56
N SER A 169 21.76 11.78 6.44
CA SER A 169 22.22 10.41 6.16
C SER A 169 21.81 9.45 7.25
N PHE A 170 21.99 9.82 8.51
CA PHE A 170 21.58 9.00 9.64
C PHE A 170 20.05 8.75 9.64
N MET A 171 19.27 9.82 9.54
CA MET A 171 17.80 9.72 9.53
C MET A 171 17.30 8.90 8.35
N MET A 172 17.88 9.08 7.15
CA MET A 172 17.49 8.29 5.98
C MET A 172 17.80 6.81 6.13
N VAL A 173 18.99 6.45 6.65
CA VAL A 173 19.33 5.03 6.88
C VAL A 173 18.37 4.41 7.89
N VAL A 174 18.08 5.10 9.00
CA VAL A 174 17.15 4.62 10.03
C VAL A 174 15.75 4.37 9.42
N VAL A 175 15.21 5.34 8.68
CA VAL A 175 13.86 5.19 8.09
C VAL A 175 13.86 4.15 6.96
N LEU A 176 14.88 4.12 6.10
CA LEU A 176 14.98 3.08 5.07
C LEU A 176 15.01 1.68 5.67
N VAL A 177 15.82 1.46 6.73
CA VAL A 177 16.01 0.12 7.30
C VAL A 177 14.86 -0.30 8.20
N LEU A 178 14.43 0.56 9.14
CA LEU A 178 13.46 0.19 10.18
C LEU A 178 12.01 0.40 9.75
N VAL A 179 11.76 1.24 8.73
CA VAL A 179 10.38 1.51 8.28
C VAL A 179 10.16 0.93 6.89
N ASN A 180 10.88 1.41 5.87
CA ASN A 180 10.55 1.10 4.49
C ASN A 180 10.89 -0.37 4.12
N ILE A 181 12.15 -0.81 4.37
CA ILE A 181 12.56 -2.20 4.11
C ILE A 181 11.69 -3.18 4.90
N THR A 182 11.45 -2.90 6.16
CA THR A 182 10.63 -3.71 7.06
C THR A 182 9.18 -3.81 6.55
N ALA A 183 8.58 -2.69 6.15
CA ALA A 183 7.20 -2.65 5.66
C ALA A 183 7.03 -3.38 4.33
N VAL A 184 8.00 -3.23 3.40
CA VAL A 184 8.00 -3.93 2.10
C VAL A 184 8.15 -5.45 2.29
N ILE A 185 9.04 -5.90 3.16
CA ILE A 185 9.19 -7.32 3.50
C ILE A 185 7.88 -7.86 4.09
N TYR A 186 7.29 -7.17 5.05
CA TYR A 186 6.05 -7.58 5.70
C TYR A 186 4.87 -7.64 4.73
N SER A 187 4.69 -6.61 3.89
CA SER A 187 3.59 -6.59 2.92
C SER A 187 3.71 -7.72 1.90
N GLY A 188 4.92 -7.98 1.40
CA GLY A 188 5.19 -9.10 0.51
C GLY A 188 4.96 -10.46 1.16
N ALA A 189 5.38 -10.61 2.42
CA ALA A 189 5.19 -11.83 3.19
C ALA A 189 3.70 -12.11 3.46
N THR A 190 2.92 -11.08 3.78
CA THR A 190 1.47 -11.20 4.00
C THR A 190 0.73 -11.63 2.74
N VAL A 191 1.13 -11.12 1.56
CA VAL A 191 0.57 -11.57 0.29
C VAL A 191 0.96 -13.02 0.00
N ALA A 192 2.21 -13.40 0.23
CA ALA A 192 2.68 -14.77 0.03
C ALA A 192 1.96 -15.77 0.96
N ASP A 193 1.77 -15.42 2.24
CA ASP A 193 1.02 -16.21 3.22
C ASP A 193 -0.46 -16.35 2.82
N THR A 194 -1.11 -15.27 2.39
CA THR A 194 -2.51 -15.31 1.96
C THR A 194 -2.73 -16.22 0.76
N VAL A 195 -1.75 -16.30 -0.14
CA VAL A 195 -1.84 -17.06 -1.38
C VAL A 195 -1.42 -18.51 -1.21
N PHE A 196 -0.34 -18.76 -0.48
CA PHE A 196 0.30 -20.06 -0.37
C PHE A 196 0.17 -20.69 1.01
N GLY A 197 0.01 -19.90 2.08
CA GLY A 197 0.06 -20.36 3.47
C GLY A 197 -1.09 -21.28 3.90
N HIS A 198 -2.23 -21.25 3.19
CA HIS A 198 -3.42 -22.05 3.54
C HIS A 198 -3.78 -23.08 2.45
N SER A 199 -2.89 -23.34 1.51
CA SER A 199 -3.09 -24.38 0.50
C SER A 199 -2.82 -25.76 1.11
N ALA A 200 -3.88 -26.53 1.32
CA ALA A 200 -3.78 -27.92 1.82
C ALA A 200 -2.92 -28.86 0.95
N ASP A 201 -2.53 -28.39 -0.24
CA ASP A 201 -1.78 -29.12 -1.25
C ASP A 201 -0.27 -28.82 -1.24
N LEU A 202 0.21 -27.85 -0.44
CA LEU A 202 1.64 -27.55 -0.28
C LEU A 202 2.20 -28.28 0.96
N PRO A 203 3.32 -29.00 0.82
CA PRO A 203 3.91 -29.71 1.97
C PRO A 203 4.64 -28.80 2.96
N ILE A 204 4.60 -27.47 2.76
CA ILE A 204 5.31 -26.47 3.56
C ILE A 204 4.27 -25.50 4.11
N ASP A 205 4.20 -25.38 5.42
CA ASP A 205 3.44 -24.35 6.11
C ASP A 205 4.23 -23.04 6.02
N LEU A 206 3.84 -22.17 5.09
CA LEU A 206 4.49 -20.88 4.85
C LEU A 206 3.84 -19.83 5.75
N ASP A 207 4.38 -19.65 6.95
CA ASP A 207 3.99 -18.53 7.80
C ASP A 207 4.63 -17.21 7.36
N VAL A 208 4.07 -16.09 7.83
CA VAL A 208 4.55 -14.73 7.51
C VAL A 208 6.05 -14.56 7.84
N ALA A 209 6.53 -15.16 8.93
CA ALA A 209 7.93 -15.03 9.33
C ALA A 209 8.87 -15.72 8.32
N THR A 210 8.53 -16.95 7.91
CA THR A 210 9.28 -17.68 6.86
C THR A 210 9.31 -16.94 5.54
N CYS A 211 8.15 -16.37 5.13
CA CYS A 211 8.07 -15.54 3.93
C CYS A 211 8.94 -14.27 4.02
N CYS A 212 8.98 -13.61 5.19
CA CYS A 212 9.86 -12.45 5.42
C CYS A 212 11.34 -12.79 5.17
N TRP A 213 11.81 -13.92 5.70
CA TRP A 213 13.20 -14.36 5.49
C TRP A 213 13.48 -14.73 4.03
N ALA A 214 12.57 -15.44 3.38
CA ALA A 214 12.73 -15.81 1.97
C ALA A 214 12.86 -14.57 1.07
N ILE A 215 11.95 -13.61 1.20
CA ILE A 215 11.94 -12.37 0.40
C ILE A 215 13.19 -11.53 0.67
N GLY A 216 13.54 -11.33 1.94
CA GLY A 216 14.69 -10.50 2.30
C GLY A 216 16.02 -11.09 1.82
N LEU A 217 16.21 -12.41 1.95
CA LEU A 217 17.44 -13.09 1.50
C LEU A 217 17.56 -13.10 -0.03
N ILE A 218 16.48 -13.34 -0.78
CA ILE A 218 16.51 -13.29 -2.25
C ILE A 218 16.96 -11.89 -2.72
N ALA A 219 16.38 -10.82 -2.17
CA ALA A 219 16.78 -9.47 -2.52
C ALA A 219 18.24 -9.18 -2.15
N ALA A 220 18.68 -9.58 -0.95
CA ALA A 220 20.06 -9.35 -0.51
C ALA A 220 21.08 -10.03 -1.44
N VAL A 221 20.83 -11.27 -1.87
CA VAL A 221 21.75 -12.03 -2.70
C VAL A 221 22.09 -11.31 -4.00
N TYR A 222 21.09 -10.87 -4.78
CA TYR A 222 21.40 -10.27 -6.07
C TYR A 222 21.87 -8.80 -5.95
N VAL A 223 21.46 -8.05 -4.91
CA VAL A 223 22.01 -6.72 -4.64
C VAL A 223 23.48 -6.79 -4.25
N CYS A 224 23.85 -7.73 -3.37
CA CYS A 224 25.27 -7.97 -3.02
C CYS A 224 26.12 -8.32 -4.23
N ALA A 225 25.58 -9.09 -5.18
CA ALA A 225 26.33 -9.54 -6.33
C ALA A 225 26.52 -8.44 -7.39
N GLY A 226 25.50 -7.64 -7.69
CA GLY A 226 25.53 -6.76 -8.86
C GLY A 226 25.16 -5.28 -8.64
N GLY A 227 24.86 -4.85 -7.41
CA GLY A 227 24.54 -3.45 -7.07
C GLY A 227 23.41 -2.85 -7.91
N LEU A 228 23.48 -1.54 -8.18
CA LEU A 228 22.41 -0.80 -8.88
C LEU A 228 22.13 -1.32 -10.29
N LYS A 229 23.14 -1.79 -11.03
CA LYS A 229 22.95 -2.28 -12.41
C LYS A 229 22.15 -3.57 -12.43
N ALA A 230 22.41 -4.50 -11.49
CA ALA A 230 21.61 -5.70 -11.34
C ALA A 230 20.15 -5.36 -11.01
N CYS A 231 19.93 -4.44 -10.08
CA CYS A 231 18.60 -3.97 -9.76
C CYS A 231 17.86 -3.42 -10.99
N ALA A 232 18.46 -2.50 -11.75
CA ALA A 232 17.83 -1.88 -12.91
C ALA A 232 17.43 -2.88 -14.01
N TRP A 233 18.25 -3.90 -14.27
CA TRP A 233 17.92 -4.94 -15.24
C TRP A 233 16.90 -5.97 -14.73
N ALA A 234 16.90 -6.28 -13.44
CA ALA A 234 15.86 -7.06 -12.80
C ALA A 234 14.51 -6.33 -12.83
N ASP A 235 14.53 -5.02 -12.52
CA ASP A 235 13.37 -4.12 -12.55
C ASP A 235 12.70 -4.06 -13.92
N LEU A 236 13.45 -4.24 -15.02
CA LEU A 236 12.91 -4.31 -16.38
C LEU A 236 11.89 -5.44 -16.52
N LEU A 237 12.26 -6.66 -16.11
CA LEU A 237 11.34 -7.80 -16.16
C LEU A 237 10.20 -7.65 -15.16
N GLN A 238 10.51 -7.27 -13.93
CA GLN A 238 9.56 -7.16 -12.84
C GLN A 238 8.54 -6.05 -13.10
N GLY A 239 8.98 -4.85 -13.47
CA GLY A 239 8.11 -3.72 -13.78
C GLY A 239 7.22 -3.96 -15.00
N THR A 240 7.78 -4.55 -16.07
CA THR A 240 7.00 -4.88 -17.26
C THR A 240 5.95 -5.96 -16.95
N ALA A 241 6.33 -7.02 -16.22
CA ALA A 241 5.40 -8.07 -15.82
C ALA A 241 4.30 -7.53 -14.90
N LEU A 242 4.64 -6.60 -14.01
CA LEU A 242 3.67 -5.98 -13.10
C LEU A 242 2.62 -5.14 -13.84
N ILE A 243 3.05 -4.33 -14.80
CA ILE A 243 2.13 -3.53 -15.64
C ILE A 243 1.25 -4.47 -16.49
N ALA A 244 1.86 -5.48 -17.11
CA ALA A 244 1.11 -6.46 -17.90
C ALA A 244 0.13 -7.27 -17.04
N GLY A 245 0.54 -7.73 -15.85
CA GLY A 245 -0.31 -8.44 -14.90
C GLY A 245 -1.47 -7.58 -14.42
N GLY A 246 -1.20 -6.30 -14.08
CA GLY A 246 -2.25 -5.36 -13.70
C GLY A 246 -3.24 -5.08 -14.84
N ALA A 247 -2.76 -4.94 -16.08
CA ALA A 247 -3.62 -4.78 -17.25
C ALA A 247 -4.50 -6.02 -17.51
N LEU A 248 -3.95 -7.23 -17.32
CA LEU A 248 -4.72 -8.48 -17.42
C LEU A 248 -5.82 -8.54 -16.33
N ILE A 249 -5.49 -8.18 -15.09
CA ILE A 249 -6.48 -8.12 -14.00
C ILE A 249 -7.57 -7.11 -14.34
N ALA A 250 -7.22 -5.93 -14.84
CA ALA A 250 -8.18 -4.92 -15.25
C ALA A 250 -9.12 -5.44 -16.36
N TYR A 251 -8.55 -6.08 -17.37
CA TYR A 251 -9.33 -6.68 -18.46
C TYR A 251 -10.35 -7.71 -17.95
N PHE A 252 -9.88 -8.70 -17.17
CA PHE A 252 -10.78 -9.72 -16.63
C PHE A 252 -11.76 -9.20 -15.58
N ALA A 253 -11.39 -8.13 -14.83
CA ALA A 253 -12.31 -7.47 -13.92
C ALA A 253 -13.49 -6.82 -14.68
N PHE A 254 -13.21 -6.11 -15.78
CA PHE A 254 -14.27 -5.57 -16.65
C PHE A 254 -15.09 -6.66 -17.34
N ASP A 255 -14.47 -7.74 -17.78
CA ASP A 255 -15.17 -8.88 -18.38
C ASP A 255 -16.14 -9.53 -17.37
N ALA A 256 -15.66 -9.79 -16.15
CA ALA A 256 -16.49 -10.32 -15.06
C ALA A 256 -17.62 -9.35 -14.66
N PHE A 257 -17.35 -8.05 -14.66
CA PHE A 257 -18.34 -7.01 -14.37
C PHE A 257 -19.42 -6.95 -15.48
N ALA A 258 -19.00 -7.07 -16.74
CA ALA A 258 -19.91 -7.12 -17.88
C ALA A 258 -20.85 -8.32 -17.85
N ALA A 259 -20.33 -9.48 -17.45
CA ALA A 259 -21.06 -10.74 -17.42
C ALA A 259 -22.13 -10.82 -16.30
N ARG A 260 -22.07 -9.94 -15.28
CA ARG A 260 -23.00 -9.97 -14.15
C ARG A 260 -24.26 -9.15 -14.41
N PRO A 261 -25.44 -9.63 -13.95
CA PRO A 261 -26.67 -8.84 -13.95
C PRO A 261 -26.50 -7.54 -13.15
N VAL A 262 -27.11 -6.45 -13.63
CA VAL A 262 -27.01 -5.13 -12.96
C VAL A 262 -27.49 -5.20 -11.51
N ALA A 263 -28.53 -5.97 -11.21
CA ALA A 263 -29.04 -6.15 -9.85
C ALA A 263 -28.02 -6.72 -8.86
N GLU A 264 -27.08 -7.55 -9.33
CA GLU A 264 -26.02 -8.12 -8.47
C GLU A 264 -24.90 -7.12 -8.20
N ILE A 265 -24.46 -6.38 -9.24
CA ILE A 265 -23.34 -5.42 -9.13
C ILE A 265 -23.75 -4.07 -8.54
N ALA A 266 -25.04 -3.80 -8.47
CA ALA A 266 -25.60 -2.56 -7.91
C ALA A 266 -25.95 -2.65 -6.41
N THR A 267 -25.72 -3.80 -5.77
CA THR A 267 -26.09 -4.00 -4.34
C THR A 267 -25.43 -3.01 -3.38
N THR A 268 -24.35 -2.39 -3.81
CA THR A 268 -23.57 -1.40 -3.06
C THR A 268 -23.67 0.01 -3.62
N ALA A 269 -24.36 0.20 -4.76
CA ALA A 269 -24.48 1.49 -5.42
C ALA A 269 -25.63 2.32 -4.84
N ALA A 270 -25.39 3.60 -4.59
CA ALA A 270 -26.40 4.56 -4.18
C ALA A 270 -27.15 5.11 -5.41
N VAL A 271 -27.84 4.23 -6.16
CA VAL A 271 -28.51 4.57 -7.44
C VAL A 271 -30.00 4.37 -7.33
N SER A 272 -30.77 5.25 -8.00
CA SER A 272 -32.24 5.14 -7.99
C SER A 272 -32.73 3.90 -8.77
N PRO A 273 -33.90 3.33 -8.43
CA PRO A 273 -34.48 2.20 -9.16
C PRO A 273 -34.69 2.48 -10.64
N GLU A 274 -34.97 3.73 -11.02
CA GLU A 274 -35.15 4.15 -12.41
C GLU A 274 -33.84 4.07 -13.18
N THR A 275 -32.75 4.53 -12.58
CA THR A 275 -31.40 4.41 -13.15
C THR A 275 -31.01 2.94 -13.31
N LEU A 276 -31.30 2.09 -12.31
CA LEU A 276 -31.01 0.64 -12.40
C LEU A 276 -31.73 -0.03 -13.58
N SER A 277 -32.99 0.32 -13.83
CA SER A 277 -33.76 -0.23 -14.96
C SER A 277 -33.18 0.19 -16.31
N SER A 278 -32.69 1.43 -16.43
CA SER A 278 -32.06 1.94 -17.66
C SER A 278 -30.70 1.32 -17.95
N LEU A 279 -30.03 0.73 -16.95
CA LEU A 279 -28.71 0.15 -17.09
C LEU A 279 -28.72 -1.31 -17.61
N SER A 280 -29.88 -1.97 -17.72
CA SER A 280 -29.93 -3.37 -18.16
C SER A 280 -29.29 -3.59 -19.52
N ASP A 281 -29.53 -2.69 -20.47
CA ASP A 281 -29.04 -2.75 -21.85
C ASP A 281 -27.85 -1.84 -22.11
N ALA A 282 -27.36 -1.13 -21.08
CA ALA A 282 -26.25 -0.18 -21.20
C ALA A 282 -24.90 -0.88 -21.43
N GLY A 283 -23.97 -0.20 -22.09
CA GLY A 283 -22.60 -0.69 -22.27
C GLY A 283 -21.84 -0.78 -20.94
N VAL A 284 -20.77 -1.60 -20.92
CA VAL A 284 -19.97 -1.87 -19.70
C VAL A 284 -19.45 -0.60 -19.03
N PHE A 285 -18.91 0.33 -19.82
CA PHE A 285 -18.40 1.59 -19.28
C PHE A 285 -19.51 2.47 -18.73
N GLU A 286 -20.66 2.54 -19.39
CA GLU A 286 -21.81 3.30 -18.90
C GLU A 286 -22.33 2.71 -17.58
N LYS A 287 -22.45 1.38 -17.49
CA LYS A 287 -22.77 0.70 -16.22
C LYS A 287 -21.76 1.07 -15.12
N PHE A 288 -20.46 0.99 -15.43
CA PHE A 288 -19.41 1.30 -14.47
C PHE A 288 -19.50 2.74 -13.98
N PHE A 289 -19.59 3.71 -14.88
CA PHE A 289 -19.63 5.13 -14.51
C PHE A 289 -20.89 5.47 -13.70
N LYS A 290 -22.07 5.02 -14.10
CA LYS A 290 -23.32 5.33 -13.41
C LYS A 290 -23.47 4.61 -12.05
N LEU A 291 -22.93 3.40 -11.91
CA LEU A 291 -22.98 2.66 -10.64
C LEU A 291 -21.97 3.16 -9.60
N ASN A 292 -20.94 3.87 -9.99
CA ASN A 292 -19.84 4.29 -9.12
C ASN A 292 -19.62 5.81 -9.10
N THR A 293 -20.65 6.58 -9.41
CA THR A 293 -20.59 8.06 -9.46
C THR A 293 -20.00 8.65 -8.17
N ASP A 294 -20.38 8.13 -7.01
CA ASP A 294 -19.89 8.52 -5.70
C ASP A 294 -18.41 8.22 -5.48
N LYS A 295 -17.86 7.22 -6.18
CA LYS A 295 -16.46 6.79 -6.09
C LYS A 295 -15.56 7.39 -7.15
N LEU A 296 -16.09 8.14 -8.12
CA LEU A 296 -15.32 8.64 -9.26
C LEU A 296 -14.83 10.08 -9.12
N THR A 297 -15.18 10.78 -8.03
CA THR A 297 -14.68 12.12 -7.77
C THR A 297 -13.24 12.12 -7.25
N MET A 298 -12.43 13.10 -7.72
CA MET A 298 -11.07 13.35 -7.23
C MET A 298 -11.03 14.26 -6.00
N PHE A 299 -12.11 14.99 -5.71
CA PHE A 299 -12.18 16.00 -4.66
C PHE A 299 -13.13 15.55 -3.54
N LEU A 300 -12.54 14.91 -2.52
CA LEU A 300 -13.28 14.46 -1.35
C LEU A 300 -13.43 15.57 -0.31
N PRO A 301 -14.43 15.51 0.60
CA PRO A 301 -14.67 16.51 1.63
C PRO A 301 -13.42 16.85 2.45
N ALA A 302 -13.41 18.06 3.07
CA ALA A 302 -12.26 18.55 3.85
C ALA A 302 -11.95 17.71 5.09
N ASP A 303 -12.92 17.01 5.62
CA ASP A 303 -12.83 16.11 6.78
C ASP A 303 -12.51 14.65 6.39
N HIS A 304 -12.31 14.36 5.09
CA HIS A 304 -11.96 13.01 4.66
C HIS A 304 -10.59 12.57 5.23
N PRO A 305 -10.49 11.39 5.87
CA PRO A 305 -9.31 11.02 6.66
C PRO A 305 -8.07 10.71 5.82
N GLU A 306 -8.22 10.24 4.58
CA GLU A 306 -7.09 9.80 3.75
C GLU A 306 -6.66 10.89 2.75
N VAL A 307 -7.58 11.39 1.92
CA VAL A 307 -7.29 12.31 0.81
C VAL A 307 -8.31 13.45 0.79
N PRO A 308 -8.34 14.34 1.80
CA PRO A 308 -9.21 15.51 1.74
C PRO A 308 -8.77 16.46 0.61
N TRP A 309 -9.70 17.20 -0.02
CA TRP A 309 -9.33 18.13 -1.08
C TRP A 309 -8.30 19.17 -0.64
N THR A 310 -8.27 19.53 0.65
CA THR A 310 -7.27 20.44 1.23
C THR A 310 -5.85 19.92 1.12
N ALA A 311 -5.67 18.59 1.22
CA ALA A 311 -4.37 17.96 1.07
C ALA A 311 -3.83 18.03 -0.38
N LEU A 312 -4.71 18.10 -1.38
CA LEU A 312 -4.30 18.22 -2.79
C LEU A 312 -3.65 19.58 -3.09
N ILE A 313 -3.93 20.61 -2.29
CA ILE A 313 -3.36 21.97 -2.50
C ILE A 313 -1.89 22.02 -2.12
N ILE A 314 -1.52 21.50 -0.93
CA ILE A 314 -0.13 21.55 -0.42
C ILE A 314 0.30 20.19 0.14
N GLY A 315 -0.53 19.55 0.96
CA GLY A 315 -0.14 18.40 1.77
C GLY A 315 0.47 17.25 0.97
N LEU A 316 -0.19 16.84 -0.11
CA LEU A 316 0.22 15.70 -0.93
C LEU A 316 1.45 16.00 -1.82
N TRP A 317 1.72 17.27 -2.10
CA TRP A 317 2.94 17.65 -2.84
C TRP A 317 4.20 17.38 -2.06
N ILE A 318 4.16 17.48 -0.74
CA ILE A 318 5.34 17.32 0.14
C ILE A 318 5.89 15.90 0.06
N PRO A 319 5.13 14.83 0.35
CA PRO A 319 5.63 13.47 0.19
C PRO A 319 5.99 13.16 -1.27
N ASN A 320 5.26 13.68 -2.27
CA ASN A 320 5.59 13.47 -3.67
C ASN A 320 6.95 14.06 -4.06
N PHE A 321 7.21 15.35 -3.75
CA PHE A 321 8.50 15.97 -4.04
C PHE A 321 9.65 15.34 -3.26
N TYR A 322 9.42 14.99 -1.99
CA TYR A 322 10.41 14.27 -1.19
C TYR A 322 10.72 12.90 -1.82
N TYR A 323 9.70 12.12 -2.12
CA TYR A 323 9.85 10.77 -2.64
C TYR A 323 10.55 10.72 -3.99
N TRP A 324 10.07 11.50 -4.95
CA TRP A 324 10.57 11.46 -6.32
C TRP A 324 11.85 12.29 -6.54
N GLY A 325 12.08 13.33 -5.74
CA GLY A 325 13.21 14.23 -5.91
C GLY A 325 14.38 14.00 -4.96
N PHE A 326 14.13 13.52 -3.73
CA PHE A 326 15.14 13.51 -2.67
C PHE A 326 15.28 12.19 -1.93
N ASN A 327 14.43 11.20 -2.22
CA ASN A 327 14.62 9.87 -1.65
C ASN A 327 15.67 9.09 -2.45
N GLN A 328 16.73 8.66 -1.76
CA GLN A 328 17.90 8.05 -2.39
C GLN A 328 17.55 6.84 -3.25
N TYR A 329 16.68 5.92 -2.76
CA TYR A 329 16.40 4.69 -3.50
C TYR A 329 15.62 4.90 -4.80
N ILE A 330 14.99 6.06 -4.98
CA ILE A 330 14.35 6.48 -6.21
C ILE A 330 15.32 7.25 -7.11
N ILE A 331 15.88 8.37 -6.60
CA ILE A 331 16.70 9.27 -7.41
C ILE A 331 18.03 8.63 -7.84
N GLN A 332 18.54 7.64 -7.13
CA GLN A 332 19.80 6.97 -7.43
C GLN A 332 19.85 6.41 -8.85
N ARG A 333 18.71 5.96 -9.39
CA ARG A 333 18.60 5.48 -10.79
C ARG A 333 18.87 6.59 -11.79
N THR A 334 18.37 7.79 -11.49
CA THR A 334 18.61 8.95 -12.38
C THR A 334 20.03 9.51 -12.22
N LEU A 335 20.65 9.35 -11.03
CA LEU A 335 22.07 9.68 -10.83
C LEU A 335 23.00 8.74 -11.61
N GLY A 336 22.54 7.52 -11.90
CA GLY A 336 23.22 6.54 -12.75
C GLY A 336 23.02 6.75 -14.26
N ALA A 337 22.36 7.84 -14.69
CA ALA A 337 22.15 8.15 -16.10
C ALA A 337 23.44 8.46 -16.83
N SER A 338 23.54 8.07 -18.12
CA SER A 338 24.71 8.33 -18.97
C SER A 338 24.83 9.79 -19.42
N SER A 339 23.73 10.53 -19.41
CA SER A 339 23.68 11.97 -19.69
C SER A 339 22.46 12.61 -19.05
N LEU A 340 22.41 13.94 -18.95
CA LEU A 340 21.22 14.65 -18.50
C LEU A 340 20.01 14.34 -19.39
N ALA A 341 20.20 14.29 -20.70
CA ALA A 341 19.12 13.99 -21.66
C ALA A 341 18.52 12.61 -21.41
N GLU A 342 19.32 11.59 -21.15
CA GLU A 342 18.85 10.23 -20.82
C GLU A 342 18.11 10.20 -19.49
N GLY A 343 18.64 10.87 -18.46
CA GLY A 343 17.96 11.02 -17.17
C GLY A 343 16.60 11.71 -17.30
N GLN A 344 16.52 12.84 -18.04
CA GLN A 344 15.26 13.55 -18.26
C GLN A 344 14.22 12.71 -19.01
N LYS A 345 14.60 12.06 -20.11
CA LYS A 345 13.71 11.16 -20.86
C LYS A 345 13.20 10.01 -19.95
N GLY A 346 14.09 9.42 -19.15
CA GLY A 346 13.72 8.33 -18.24
C GLY A 346 12.70 8.76 -17.19
N VAL A 347 12.90 9.92 -16.57
CA VAL A 347 11.96 10.48 -15.58
C VAL A 347 10.61 10.81 -16.23
N ILE A 348 10.60 11.40 -17.44
CA ILE A 348 9.35 11.71 -18.16
C ILE A 348 8.63 10.42 -18.62
N PHE A 349 9.38 9.40 -19.01
CA PHE A 349 8.79 8.10 -19.31
C PHE A 349 8.12 7.48 -18.08
N ALA A 350 8.77 7.54 -16.92
CA ALA A 350 8.15 7.13 -15.65
C ALA A 350 6.88 7.95 -15.33
N ALA A 351 6.93 9.28 -15.55
CA ALA A 351 5.77 10.15 -15.37
C ALA A 351 4.59 9.75 -16.28
N SER A 352 4.86 9.38 -17.52
CA SER A 352 3.82 8.90 -18.46
C SER A 352 3.20 7.58 -17.98
N LEU A 353 4.00 6.66 -17.45
CA LEU A 353 3.49 5.40 -16.88
C LEU A 353 2.62 5.66 -15.63
N LYS A 354 2.96 6.66 -14.81
CA LYS A 354 2.15 7.06 -13.65
C LYS A 354 0.73 7.51 -13.99
N LEU A 355 0.51 8.05 -15.19
CA LEU A 355 -0.85 8.38 -15.65
C LEU A 355 -1.69 7.13 -15.91
N ILE A 356 -1.06 6.00 -16.29
CA ILE A 356 -1.73 4.76 -16.67
C ILE A 356 -2.01 3.88 -15.44
N ILE A 357 -1.13 3.90 -14.45
CA ILE A 357 -1.18 3.02 -13.26
C ILE A 357 -2.55 3.00 -12.56
N PRO A 358 -3.23 4.15 -12.30
CA PRO A 358 -4.54 4.11 -11.65
C PRO A 358 -5.60 3.32 -12.43
N PHE A 359 -5.53 3.27 -13.74
CA PHE A 359 -6.47 2.50 -14.55
C PHE A 359 -6.30 0.98 -14.40
N ILE A 360 -5.10 0.52 -14.03
CA ILE A 360 -4.81 -0.90 -13.83
C ILE A 360 -4.81 -1.33 -12.35
N ILE A 361 -4.90 -0.40 -11.40
CA ILE A 361 -4.94 -0.68 -9.97
C ILE A 361 -6.23 -0.17 -9.33
N VAL A 362 -6.55 1.12 -9.51
CA VAL A 362 -7.63 1.80 -8.79
C VAL A 362 -8.99 1.41 -9.38
N ILE A 363 -9.13 1.46 -10.70
CA ILE A 363 -10.40 1.07 -11.36
C ILE A 363 -10.78 -0.39 -11.05
N PRO A 364 -9.88 -1.39 -11.18
CA PRO A 364 -10.19 -2.76 -10.74
C PRO A 364 -10.56 -2.85 -9.26
N GLY A 365 -9.96 -2.02 -8.39
CA GLY A 365 -10.33 -1.94 -6.98
C GLY A 365 -11.79 -1.52 -6.77
N ILE A 366 -12.28 -0.53 -7.52
CA ILE A 366 -13.70 -0.11 -7.51
C ILE A 366 -14.58 -1.26 -8.02
N ILE A 367 -14.21 -1.90 -9.13
CA ILE A 367 -14.93 -3.04 -9.69
C ILE A 367 -15.00 -4.22 -8.71
N ALA A 368 -13.92 -4.45 -7.95
CA ALA A 368 -13.89 -5.50 -6.94
C ALA A 368 -14.97 -5.29 -5.85
N PHE A 369 -15.28 -4.06 -5.50
CA PHE A 369 -16.36 -3.77 -4.57
C PHE A 369 -17.73 -4.12 -5.17
N ASN A 370 -17.97 -3.75 -6.42
CA ASN A 370 -19.21 -4.13 -7.10
C ASN A 370 -19.39 -5.65 -7.19
N LEU A 371 -18.31 -6.39 -7.47
CA LEU A 371 -18.37 -7.85 -7.69
C LEU A 371 -18.35 -8.67 -6.39
N PHE A 372 -17.62 -8.22 -5.37
CA PHE A 372 -17.20 -9.03 -4.22
C PHE A 372 -17.43 -8.39 -2.86
N ALA A 373 -18.37 -7.43 -2.74
CA ALA A 373 -18.68 -6.79 -1.44
C ALA A 373 -19.06 -7.82 -0.36
N ALA A 374 -19.83 -8.86 -0.73
CA ALA A 374 -20.19 -9.93 0.19
C ALA A 374 -18.97 -10.74 0.69
N ASP A 375 -18.00 -10.99 -0.18
CA ASP A 375 -16.74 -11.67 0.18
C ASP A 375 -15.85 -10.77 1.06
N GLN A 376 -15.82 -9.47 0.76
CA GLN A 376 -15.12 -8.48 1.61
C GLN A 376 -15.75 -8.40 3.00
N ALA A 377 -17.08 -8.47 3.10
CA ALA A 377 -17.79 -8.52 4.37
C ALA A 377 -17.48 -9.81 5.14
N LYS A 378 -17.48 -10.96 4.47
CA LYS A 378 -17.07 -12.23 5.07
C LYS A 378 -15.62 -12.21 5.56
N SER A 379 -14.72 -11.60 4.80
CA SER A 379 -13.32 -11.43 5.17
C SER A 379 -13.17 -10.53 6.39
N ALA A 380 -13.97 -9.46 6.51
CA ALA A 380 -13.96 -8.55 7.67
C ALA A 380 -14.38 -9.26 8.97
N MET A 381 -15.37 -10.15 8.90
CA MET A 381 -15.84 -10.93 10.06
C MET A 381 -14.78 -11.92 10.61
N ASN A 382 -13.76 -12.24 9.82
CA ASN A 382 -12.66 -13.13 10.21
C ASN A 382 -11.35 -12.35 10.46
N ASP A 383 -11.32 -11.04 10.27
CA ASP A 383 -10.12 -10.22 10.42
C ASP A 383 -10.03 -9.63 11.83
N GLN A 384 -9.08 -10.14 12.63
CA GLN A 384 -8.88 -9.74 14.03
C GLN A 384 -8.62 -8.23 14.18
N LYS A 385 -7.97 -7.61 13.20
CA LYS A 385 -7.68 -6.17 13.23
C LYS A 385 -8.94 -5.32 13.06
N ILE A 386 -9.79 -5.68 12.10
CA ILE A 386 -11.08 -5.00 11.89
C ILE A 386 -11.97 -5.21 13.12
N LEU A 387 -12.03 -6.43 13.64
CA LEU A 387 -12.82 -6.76 14.80
C LEU A 387 -12.36 -5.98 16.04
N ALA A 388 -11.04 -5.89 16.28
CA ALA A 388 -10.47 -5.12 17.39
C ALA A 388 -10.70 -3.62 17.24
N THR A 389 -10.59 -3.09 16.02
CA THR A 389 -10.88 -1.68 15.71
C THR A 389 -12.35 -1.34 15.99
N ASN A 390 -13.26 -2.19 15.51
CA ASN A 390 -14.69 -2.05 15.76
C ASN A 390 -15.01 -2.14 17.26
N ALA A 391 -14.41 -3.09 17.98
CA ALA A 391 -14.56 -3.23 19.42
C ALA A 391 -14.11 -1.96 20.15
N GLY A 392 -12.94 -1.43 19.81
CA GLY A 392 -12.39 -0.20 20.38
C GLY A 392 -13.30 1.02 20.12
N SER A 393 -13.83 1.16 18.92
CA SER A 393 -14.77 2.23 18.58
C SER A 393 -16.12 2.07 19.30
N TYR A 394 -16.75 0.91 19.21
CA TYR A 394 -18.06 0.62 19.79
C TYR A 394 -18.05 0.61 21.34
N SER A 395 -16.90 0.41 21.97
CA SER A 395 -16.76 0.36 23.44
C SER A 395 -17.33 1.61 24.11
N ILE A 396 -17.19 2.78 23.50
CA ILE A 396 -17.69 4.05 24.04
C ILE A 396 -19.22 4.00 24.20
N VAL A 397 -19.92 3.58 23.16
CA VAL A 397 -21.40 3.46 23.18
C VAL A 397 -21.87 2.41 24.15
N TYR A 398 -21.13 1.27 24.21
CA TYR A 398 -21.40 0.17 25.14
C TYR A 398 -21.27 0.62 26.60
N PHE A 399 -20.20 1.32 26.96
CA PHE A 399 -19.99 1.79 28.34
C PHE A 399 -21.01 2.85 28.75
N ASP A 400 -21.35 3.81 27.89
CA ASP A 400 -22.40 4.80 28.15
C ASP A 400 -23.76 4.12 28.41
N MET A 401 -24.09 3.11 27.62
CA MET A 401 -25.30 2.31 27.82
C MET A 401 -25.31 1.54 29.17
N MET A 402 -24.18 0.91 29.51
CA MET A 402 -24.07 0.12 30.76
C MET A 402 -24.20 1.02 32.00
N GLU A 403 -23.56 2.20 31.97
CA GLU A 403 -23.70 3.18 33.04
C GLU A 403 -25.13 3.73 33.14
N ALA A 404 -25.79 4.05 32.03
CA ALA A 404 -27.17 4.48 32.00
C ALA A 404 -28.12 3.43 32.61
N MET A 405 -27.82 2.15 32.43
CA MET A 405 -28.54 1.04 33.03
C MET A 405 -28.13 0.77 34.48
N LYS A 406 -27.17 1.50 35.06
CA LYS A 406 -26.59 1.29 36.40
C LYS A 406 -26.04 -0.13 36.58
N LYS A 407 -25.50 -0.75 35.49
CA LYS A 407 -24.90 -2.10 35.51
C LYS A 407 -23.41 -1.98 35.69
N PRO A 408 -22.80 -2.87 36.51
CA PRO A 408 -21.34 -2.91 36.65
C PRO A 408 -20.69 -3.28 35.33
N VAL A 409 -19.57 -2.63 35.00
CA VAL A 409 -18.73 -2.95 33.83
C VAL A 409 -17.56 -3.77 34.33
N THR A 410 -17.46 -5.03 33.89
CA THR A 410 -16.29 -5.86 34.12
C THR A 410 -15.53 -6.10 32.82
N ALA A 411 -14.21 -6.27 32.89
CA ALA A 411 -13.39 -6.58 31.71
C ALA A 411 -13.85 -7.87 31.03
N LYS A 412 -14.17 -8.90 31.83
CA LYS A 412 -14.65 -10.19 31.36
C LYS A 412 -15.97 -10.10 30.60
N ASP A 413 -16.95 -9.35 31.12
CA ASP A 413 -18.24 -9.16 30.47
C ASP A 413 -18.09 -8.34 29.18
N THR A 414 -17.18 -7.37 29.17
CA THR A 414 -16.85 -6.55 28.00
C THR A 414 -16.25 -7.43 26.90
N VAL A 415 -15.28 -8.29 27.21
CA VAL A 415 -14.69 -9.25 26.26
C VAL A 415 -15.76 -10.18 25.72
N ALA A 416 -16.56 -10.81 26.60
CA ALA A 416 -17.61 -11.73 26.18
C ALA A 416 -18.66 -11.06 25.29
N ARG A 417 -19.05 -9.83 25.60
CA ARG A 417 -20.01 -9.05 24.81
C ARG A 417 -19.49 -8.68 23.45
N PHE A 418 -18.24 -8.22 23.36
CA PHE A 418 -17.63 -7.89 22.06
C PHE A 418 -17.42 -9.11 21.19
N THR A 419 -16.98 -10.22 21.76
CA THR A 419 -16.90 -11.50 21.06
C THR A 419 -18.27 -11.93 20.54
N TYR A 420 -19.32 -11.87 21.36
CA TYR A 420 -20.68 -12.24 20.95
C TYR A 420 -21.29 -11.28 19.91
N THR A 421 -21.13 -9.96 20.10
CA THR A 421 -21.75 -8.95 19.21
C THR A 421 -21.13 -8.97 17.82
N ILE A 422 -19.85 -9.33 17.72
CA ILE A 422 -19.08 -9.32 16.48
C ILE A 422 -19.10 -10.69 15.78
N GLN A 423 -19.25 -11.79 16.52
CA GLN A 423 -19.23 -13.18 16.02
C GLN A 423 -20.62 -13.79 15.78
N LYS A 424 -21.65 -13.02 15.52
CA LYS A 424 -23.00 -13.53 15.22
C LYS A 424 -23.09 -14.37 13.92
N SER A 425 -21.97 -14.84 13.39
CA SER A 425 -21.86 -15.74 12.25
C SER A 425 -21.69 -17.20 12.69
N GLU A 426 -22.14 -18.11 11.86
CA GLU A 426 -22.31 -19.56 12.08
C GLU A 426 -21.04 -20.37 12.44
N ALA A 427 -19.88 -19.73 12.58
CA ALA A 427 -18.65 -20.38 13.02
C ALA A 427 -18.02 -19.60 14.18
N PRO A 428 -18.14 -20.07 15.42
CA PRO A 428 -17.50 -19.43 16.57
C PRO A 428 -15.99 -19.61 16.47
N SER A 429 -15.25 -18.54 16.13
CA SER A 429 -13.82 -18.54 16.39
C SER A 429 -13.61 -18.53 17.90
N LYS A 430 -12.77 -19.44 18.40
CA LYS A 430 -12.49 -19.61 19.85
C LYS A 430 -11.60 -18.49 20.43
N VAL A 431 -11.30 -17.46 19.65
CA VAL A 431 -10.36 -16.40 20.03
C VAL A 431 -11.14 -15.15 20.41
N ALA A 432 -10.89 -14.61 21.59
CA ALA A 432 -11.45 -13.33 22.02
C ALA A 432 -10.98 -12.20 21.09
N VAL A 433 -11.89 -11.28 20.73
CA VAL A 433 -11.60 -10.13 19.86
C VAL A 433 -10.66 -9.14 20.53
N ILE A 434 -10.76 -8.97 21.84
CA ILE A 434 -9.86 -8.18 22.68
C ILE A 434 -9.55 -8.96 23.97
N SER A 435 -8.40 -8.69 24.57
CA SER A 435 -8.02 -9.24 25.88
C SER A 435 -8.73 -8.52 27.04
N GLU A 436 -8.75 -9.13 28.22
CA GLU A 436 -9.28 -8.48 29.43
C GLU A 436 -8.50 -7.20 29.79
N ALA A 437 -7.18 -7.19 29.57
CA ALA A 437 -6.35 -6.01 29.80
C ALA A 437 -6.73 -4.86 28.83
N GLU A 438 -6.99 -5.18 27.57
CA GLU A 438 -7.45 -4.19 26.58
C GLU A 438 -8.85 -3.65 26.91
N ALA A 439 -9.76 -4.53 27.34
CA ALA A 439 -11.09 -4.12 27.79
C ALA A 439 -11.02 -3.17 29.00
N GLY A 440 -10.12 -3.46 29.95
CA GLY A 440 -9.85 -2.57 31.08
C GLY A 440 -9.32 -1.20 30.65
N ALA A 441 -8.31 -1.19 29.75
CA ALA A 441 -7.74 0.05 29.22
C ALA A 441 -8.75 0.88 28.44
N LEU A 442 -9.65 0.27 27.66
CA LEU A 442 -10.74 0.95 26.96
C LEU A 442 -11.73 1.60 27.96
N TYR A 443 -12.06 0.90 29.05
CA TYR A 443 -12.95 1.45 30.09
C TYR A 443 -12.30 2.60 30.84
N ASP A 444 -11.01 2.54 31.16
CA ASP A 444 -10.30 3.63 31.80
C ASP A 444 -10.19 4.85 30.88
N SER A 445 -9.94 4.64 29.60
CA SER A 445 -9.96 5.71 28.58
C SER A 445 -11.34 6.34 28.44
N TYR A 446 -12.40 5.55 28.48
CA TYR A 446 -13.78 6.04 28.49
C TYR A 446 -14.06 6.94 29.71
N LYS A 447 -13.66 6.51 30.93
CA LYS A 447 -13.83 7.29 32.15
C LYS A 447 -13.08 8.64 32.09
N ALA A 448 -11.85 8.62 31.60
CA ALA A 448 -11.06 9.83 31.42
C ALA A 448 -11.71 10.80 30.44
N ALA A 449 -12.12 10.33 29.26
CA ALA A 449 -12.78 11.12 28.23
C ALA A 449 -14.17 11.64 28.67
N LYS A 450 -14.84 10.92 29.60
CA LYS A 450 -16.08 11.38 30.21
C LYS A 450 -15.83 12.51 31.21
N ALA A 451 -14.77 12.39 32.00
CA ALA A 451 -14.41 13.37 33.02
C ALA A 451 -13.99 14.73 32.41
N ASP A 452 -13.28 14.70 31.26
CA ASP A 452 -12.84 15.90 30.54
C ASP A 452 -13.86 16.44 29.52
N GLY A 453 -14.98 15.73 29.31
CA GLY A 453 -16.05 16.12 28.39
C GLY A 453 -15.78 15.84 26.93
N SER A 454 -14.64 15.23 26.58
CA SER A 454 -14.26 14.96 25.18
C SER A 454 -15.15 13.92 24.51
N LEU A 455 -15.87 13.08 25.27
CA LEU A 455 -16.84 12.13 24.72
C LEU A 455 -17.94 12.81 23.89
N ALA A 456 -18.36 14.04 24.26
CA ALA A 456 -19.38 14.75 23.51
C ALA A 456 -18.97 15.13 22.09
N LYS A 457 -17.65 15.12 21.80
CA LYS A 457 -17.08 15.39 20.48
C LYS A 457 -16.99 14.14 19.61
N VAL A 458 -17.23 12.93 20.15
CA VAL A 458 -17.11 11.68 19.39
C VAL A 458 -18.29 11.49 18.45
N ARG A 459 -17.99 11.36 17.14
CA ARG A 459 -18.93 11.00 16.09
C ARG A 459 -18.58 9.63 15.53
N PHE A 460 -19.57 8.78 15.34
CA PHE A 460 -19.38 7.48 14.72
C PHE A 460 -19.74 7.54 13.24
N GLU A 461 -18.87 6.98 12.42
CA GLU A 461 -19.12 6.69 11.01
C GLU A 461 -19.02 5.19 10.79
N TYR A 462 -19.89 4.64 9.98
CA TYR A 462 -19.89 3.23 9.63
C TYR A 462 -20.14 3.02 8.14
N ASP A 463 -19.53 1.97 7.58
CA ASP A 463 -19.88 1.56 6.23
C ASP A 463 -21.18 0.75 6.19
N ASP A 464 -21.75 0.60 4.98
CA ASP A 464 -22.99 -0.13 4.81
C ASP A 464 -22.87 -1.62 5.21
N GLY A 465 -21.69 -2.27 5.12
CA GLY A 465 -21.48 -3.64 5.54
C GLY A 465 -21.66 -3.79 7.05
N TRP A 466 -21.11 -2.86 7.82
CA TRP A 466 -21.32 -2.83 9.26
C TRP A 466 -22.79 -2.53 9.59
N ALA A 467 -23.41 -1.57 8.89
CA ALA A 467 -24.81 -1.23 9.07
C ALA A 467 -25.74 -2.43 8.81
N LYS A 468 -25.51 -3.19 7.74
CA LYS A 468 -26.27 -4.39 7.38
C LYS A 468 -26.08 -5.51 8.38
N THR A 469 -24.84 -5.74 8.85
CA THR A 469 -24.53 -6.83 9.80
C THR A 469 -25.03 -6.54 11.22
N HIS A 470 -25.02 -5.28 11.66
CA HIS A 470 -25.33 -4.83 13.01
C HIS A 470 -26.66 -4.05 13.11
N GLY A 471 -27.44 -4.02 12.03
CA GLY A 471 -28.78 -3.43 11.98
C GLY A 471 -29.82 -4.27 12.73
N GLY A 472 -31.07 -3.83 12.66
CA GLY A 472 -32.21 -4.42 13.39
C GLY A 472 -32.65 -3.57 14.56
N GLU A 473 -33.90 -3.77 15.02
CA GLU A 473 -34.56 -2.90 16.04
C GLU A 473 -33.79 -2.75 17.36
N ASN A 474 -32.99 -3.76 17.74
CA ASN A 474 -32.18 -3.76 18.96
C ASN A 474 -30.68 -3.96 18.65
N GLY A 475 -30.26 -3.70 17.41
CA GLY A 475 -28.87 -3.89 17.00
C GLY A 475 -27.93 -2.79 17.47
N PRO A 476 -26.60 -3.04 17.45
CA PRO A 476 -25.58 -2.04 17.79
C PRO A 476 -25.71 -0.73 17.02
N LYS A 477 -26.18 -0.79 15.77
CA LYS A 477 -26.41 0.40 14.93
C LYS A 477 -27.34 1.40 15.56
N VAL A 478 -28.44 0.94 16.16
CA VAL A 478 -29.41 1.84 16.82
C VAL A 478 -28.78 2.61 17.99
N LEU A 479 -27.88 1.98 18.72
CA LEU A 479 -27.15 2.63 19.81
C LEU A 479 -26.18 3.69 19.29
N VAL A 480 -25.48 3.39 18.22
CA VAL A 480 -24.57 4.32 17.53
C VAL A 480 -25.32 5.51 16.97
N ASP A 481 -26.45 5.29 16.30
CA ASP A 481 -27.29 6.36 15.76
C ASP A 481 -27.84 7.27 16.86
N ARG A 482 -28.29 6.70 17.99
CA ARG A 482 -28.73 7.47 19.18
C ARG A 482 -27.58 8.29 19.76
N TRP A 483 -26.37 7.74 19.81
CA TRP A 483 -25.19 8.48 20.25
C TRP A 483 -24.96 9.70 19.37
N ASN A 484 -24.91 9.50 18.06
CA ASN A 484 -24.69 10.58 17.10
C ASN A 484 -25.79 11.67 17.20
N GLN A 485 -27.06 11.27 17.37
CA GLN A 485 -28.18 12.20 17.58
C GLN A 485 -28.05 12.97 18.89
N LYS A 486 -27.72 12.28 20.00
CA LYS A 486 -27.55 12.89 21.33
C LYS A 486 -26.48 13.99 21.35
N HIS A 487 -25.40 13.76 20.59
CA HIS A 487 -24.23 14.64 20.56
C HIS A 487 -24.13 15.49 19.28
N ALA A 488 -25.19 15.57 18.46
CA ALA A 488 -25.18 16.24 17.16
C ALA A 488 -24.73 17.71 17.23
N ALA A 489 -25.07 18.42 18.29
CA ALA A 489 -24.70 19.85 18.48
C ALA A 489 -23.17 20.02 18.71
N THR A 490 -22.51 19.06 19.33
CA THR A 490 -21.07 19.10 19.67
C THR A 490 -20.22 18.37 18.69
N ASN A 491 -20.70 17.25 18.10
CA ASN A 491 -19.94 16.42 17.17
C ASN A 491 -20.17 16.77 15.69
N GLY A 492 -21.01 17.74 15.39
CA GLY A 492 -21.24 18.26 14.03
C GLY A 492 -20.25 19.36 13.60
N GLY A 493 -19.36 19.81 14.50
CA GLY A 493 -18.35 20.83 14.21
C GLY A 493 -17.01 20.26 13.74
N GLY A 494 -16.10 21.13 13.29
CA GLY A 494 -14.77 20.75 12.80
C GLY A 494 -13.84 20.07 13.82
N ASP A 495 -14.21 20.08 15.11
CA ASP A 495 -13.46 19.45 16.22
C ASP A 495 -13.97 18.03 16.57
N ALA A 496 -14.81 17.41 15.74
CA ALA A 496 -15.37 16.11 16.01
C ALA A 496 -14.32 15.00 15.89
N VAL A 497 -14.22 14.14 16.91
CA VAL A 497 -13.38 12.92 16.89
C VAL A 497 -14.16 11.79 16.21
N VAL A 498 -13.78 11.47 14.98
CA VAL A 498 -14.47 10.42 14.19
C VAL A 498 -13.99 9.05 14.61
N LYS A 499 -14.92 8.19 15.03
CA LYS A 499 -14.70 6.75 15.28
C LYS A 499 -15.36 5.94 14.19
N LYS A 500 -14.58 5.11 13.50
CA LYS A 500 -15.07 4.31 12.36
C LYS A 500 -15.40 2.88 12.76
N LEU A 501 -16.42 2.34 12.10
CA LEU A 501 -16.89 0.97 12.23
C LEU A 501 -16.98 0.34 10.84
N TYR A 502 -16.21 -0.72 10.61
CA TYR A 502 -16.02 -1.34 9.31
C TYR A 502 -16.74 -2.69 9.23
N GLY A 503 -17.51 -2.89 8.18
CA GLY A 503 -18.11 -4.18 7.81
C GLY A 503 -17.45 -4.85 6.62
N TYR A 504 -16.50 -4.16 5.95
CA TYR A 504 -15.76 -4.69 4.81
C TYR A 504 -14.25 -4.69 5.07
N LYS A 505 -13.57 -5.75 4.60
CA LYS A 505 -12.12 -5.79 4.49
C LYS A 505 -11.70 -5.33 3.10
N TYR A 506 -11.62 -4.02 2.92
CA TYR A 506 -11.32 -3.41 1.61
C TYR A 506 -9.99 -3.88 1.02
N ASP A 507 -8.96 -4.08 1.83
CA ASP A 507 -7.64 -4.57 1.39
C ASP A 507 -7.68 -5.97 0.76
N SER A 508 -8.79 -6.73 0.92
CA SER A 508 -8.99 -8.00 0.23
C SER A 508 -9.36 -7.86 -1.25
N ALA A 509 -9.69 -6.65 -1.71
CA ALA A 509 -10.18 -6.39 -3.07
C ALA A 509 -9.27 -6.97 -4.15
N PHE A 510 -7.97 -6.69 -4.10
CA PHE A 510 -7.02 -7.16 -5.08
C PHE A 510 -6.82 -8.69 -5.06
N GLY A 511 -6.75 -9.27 -3.86
CA GLY A 511 -6.68 -10.73 -3.68
C GLY A 511 -7.91 -11.45 -4.24
N LEU A 512 -9.11 -10.88 -4.07
CA LEU A 512 -10.36 -11.42 -4.62
C LEU A 512 -10.37 -11.35 -6.15
N LEU A 513 -9.87 -10.28 -6.76
CA LEU A 513 -9.72 -10.21 -8.22
C LEU A 513 -8.81 -11.33 -8.73
N ILE A 514 -7.63 -11.53 -8.14
CA ILE A 514 -6.71 -12.58 -8.56
C ILE A 514 -7.35 -13.97 -8.40
N SER A 515 -7.99 -14.22 -7.26
CA SER A 515 -8.51 -15.56 -6.96
C SER A 515 -9.78 -15.92 -7.71
N LYS A 516 -10.64 -14.93 -8.04
CA LYS A 516 -11.99 -15.19 -8.57
C LYS A 516 -12.22 -14.77 -10.01
N VAL A 517 -11.37 -13.88 -10.55
CA VAL A 517 -11.57 -13.31 -11.88
C VAL A 517 -10.64 -13.95 -12.91
N LEU A 518 -9.42 -14.33 -12.50
CA LEU A 518 -8.44 -14.92 -13.40
C LEU A 518 -8.78 -16.37 -13.74
N PRO A 519 -8.68 -16.76 -15.02
CA PRO A 519 -8.90 -18.15 -15.44
C PRO A 519 -7.86 -19.09 -14.81
N GLU A 520 -8.32 -20.30 -14.49
CA GLU A 520 -7.47 -21.37 -13.94
C GLU A 520 -6.75 -22.16 -15.03
N GLY A 521 -5.61 -22.74 -14.72
CA GLY A 521 -4.93 -23.74 -15.55
C GLY A 521 -3.99 -23.21 -16.63
N PHE A 522 -3.85 -21.87 -16.77
CA PHE A 522 -2.96 -21.26 -17.78
C PHE A 522 -1.67 -20.66 -17.22
N GLY A 523 -1.36 -20.89 -15.95
CA GLY A 523 -0.20 -20.27 -15.29
C GLY A 523 -0.33 -18.76 -15.07
N MET A 524 -1.51 -18.16 -15.34
CA MET A 524 -1.71 -16.72 -15.19
C MET A 524 -1.66 -16.26 -13.73
N ARG A 525 -2.22 -17.06 -12.82
CA ARG A 525 -2.13 -16.76 -11.37
C ARG A 525 -0.66 -16.80 -10.93
N GLY A 526 0.09 -17.84 -11.32
CA GLY A 526 1.51 -17.94 -11.05
C GLY A 526 2.33 -16.79 -11.61
N PHE A 527 2.04 -16.34 -12.83
CA PHE A 527 2.67 -15.17 -13.46
C PHE A 527 2.40 -13.87 -12.67
N ILE A 528 1.14 -13.62 -12.30
CA ILE A 528 0.77 -12.42 -11.57
C ILE A 528 1.37 -12.41 -10.16
N PHE A 529 1.39 -13.57 -9.48
CA PHE A 529 2.08 -13.68 -8.20
C PHE A 529 3.58 -13.47 -8.32
N ALA A 530 4.19 -14.02 -9.38
CA ALA A 530 5.59 -13.78 -9.65
C ALA A 530 5.89 -12.31 -9.93
N ALA A 531 5.02 -11.63 -10.66
CA ALA A 531 5.13 -10.19 -10.91
C ALA A 531 4.99 -9.36 -9.62
N LEU A 532 4.04 -9.70 -8.75
CA LEU A 532 3.83 -9.02 -7.47
C LEU A 532 5.00 -9.23 -6.50
N LEU A 533 5.42 -10.47 -6.29
CA LEU A 533 6.60 -10.75 -5.44
C LEU A 533 7.88 -10.21 -6.06
N GLY A 534 7.99 -10.23 -7.39
CA GLY A 534 9.04 -9.55 -8.11
C GLY A 534 9.09 -8.05 -7.79
N ALA A 535 7.94 -7.38 -7.77
CA ALA A 535 7.86 -5.96 -7.41
C ALA A 535 8.30 -5.69 -5.96
N VAL A 536 7.92 -6.55 -5.02
CA VAL A 536 8.41 -6.49 -3.63
C VAL A 536 9.93 -6.59 -3.58
N VAL A 537 10.47 -7.60 -4.26
CA VAL A 537 11.93 -7.84 -4.31
C VAL A 537 12.65 -6.68 -5.01
N SER A 538 12.07 -6.09 -6.08
CA SER A 538 12.59 -4.88 -6.75
C SER A 538 12.68 -3.69 -5.80
N SER A 539 11.57 -3.35 -5.13
CA SER A 539 11.52 -2.24 -4.18
C SER A 539 12.49 -2.44 -3.02
N LEU A 540 12.52 -3.66 -2.47
CA LEU A 540 13.43 -4.04 -1.40
C LEU A 540 14.91 -3.92 -1.82
N ALA A 541 15.25 -4.39 -3.00
CA ALA A 541 16.59 -4.28 -3.54
C ALA A 541 17.03 -2.83 -3.76
N ALA A 542 16.11 -2.00 -4.25
CA ALA A 542 16.33 -0.57 -4.39
C ALA A 542 16.67 0.09 -3.05
N MET A 543 15.88 -0.23 -2.02
CA MET A 543 16.06 0.33 -0.67
C MET A 543 17.34 -0.18 -0.01
N LEU A 544 17.66 -1.47 -0.14
CA LEU A 544 18.91 -2.07 0.37
C LEU A 544 20.14 -1.43 -0.31
N ASN A 545 20.09 -1.27 -1.63
CA ASN A 545 21.19 -0.62 -2.37
C ASN A 545 21.36 0.85 -1.94
N ALA A 546 20.27 1.59 -1.78
CA ALA A 546 20.31 2.99 -1.36
C ALA A 546 20.82 3.14 0.09
N ALA A 547 20.29 2.36 1.02
CA ALA A 547 20.70 2.38 2.42
C ALA A 547 22.19 2.04 2.56
N SER A 548 22.67 1.00 1.83
CA SER A 548 24.08 0.62 1.82
C SER A 548 24.97 1.70 1.19
N THR A 549 24.48 2.40 0.15
CA THR A 549 25.20 3.50 -0.49
C THR A 549 25.36 4.68 0.48
N ILE A 550 24.28 5.12 1.12
CA ILE A 550 24.34 6.21 2.11
C ILE A 550 25.26 5.81 3.27
N PHE A 551 25.07 4.60 3.81
CA PHE A 551 25.92 4.12 4.90
C PHE A 551 27.41 4.12 4.51
N THR A 552 27.75 3.56 3.37
CA THR A 552 29.13 3.41 2.92
C THR A 552 29.79 4.75 2.59
N ILE A 553 29.08 5.63 1.86
CA ILE A 553 29.66 6.88 1.33
C ILE A 553 29.56 8.02 2.34
N ASP A 554 28.41 8.13 3.05
CA ASP A 554 28.13 9.30 3.90
C ASP A 554 28.49 9.07 5.37
N ILE A 555 28.52 7.79 5.83
CA ILE A 555 28.83 7.47 7.21
C ILE A 555 30.22 6.80 7.30
N TYR A 556 30.39 5.63 6.66
CA TYR A 556 31.61 4.82 6.83
C TYR A 556 32.85 5.51 6.28
N LYS A 557 32.85 5.89 4.99
CA LYS A 557 33.99 6.56 4.34
C LYS A 557 34.29 7.92 4.98
N LYS A 558 33.26 8.64 5.43
CA LYS A 558 33.45 9.97 5.98
C LYS A 558 33.97 9.98 7.38
N PHE A 559 33.50 9.10 8.28
CA PHE A 559 33.77 9.16 9.71
C PHE A 559 34.63 8.01 10.24
N ILE A 560 34.57 6.81 9.59
CA ILE A 560 35.23 5.61 10.12
C ILE A 560 36.55 5.34 9.39
N VAL A 561 36.54 5.29 8.07
CA VAL A 561 37.72 5.03 7.24
C VAL A 561 37.79 6.00 6.05
N PRO A 562 38.27 7.24 6.22
CA PRO A 562 38.33 8.23 5.12
C PRO A 562 39.23 7.82 3.96
N SER A 563 40.20 6.95 4.18
CA SER A 563 41.11 6.41 3.17
C SER A 563 40.58 5.16 2.44
N ALA A 564 39.30 4.77 2.66
CA ALA A 564 38.73 3.58 2.06
C ALA A 564 38.74 3.68 0.53
N GLY A 565 39.52 2.81 -0.12
CA GLY A 565 39.57 2.68 -1.58
C GLY A 565 38.30 2.00 -2.12
N ASP A 566 38.13 2.02 -3.44
CA ASP A 566 36.93 1.54 -4.13
C ASP A 566 36.54 0.10 -3.78
N LYS A 567 37.49 -0.82 -3.78
CA LYS A 567 37.23 -2.23 -3.43
C LYS A 567 36.72 -2.38 -1.99
N HIS A 568 37.28 -1.59 -1.08
CA HIS A 568 36.88 -1.58 0.32
C HIS A 568 35.45 -1.03 0.47
N GLN A 569 35.12 0.06 -0.22
CA GLN A 569 33.78 0.63 -0.22
C GLN A 569 32.74 -0.37 -0.73
N VAL A 570 33.02 -1.09 -1.82
CA VAL A 570 32.14 -2.14 -2.35
C VAL A 570 31.94 -3.28 -1.34
N LEU A 571 33.01 -3.71 -0.65
CA LEU A 571 32.92 -4.74 0.39
C LEU A 571 32.02 -4.28 1.55
N VAL A 572 32.23 -3.06 2.05
CA VAL A 572 31.40 -2.47 3.12
C VAL A 572 29.94 -2.34 2.67
N GLY A 573 29.70 -1.92 1.42
CA GLY A 573 28.37 -1.86 0.86
C GLY A 573 27.67 -3.20 0.84
N ARG A 574 28.35 -4.27 0.45
CA ARG A 574 27.82 -5.65 0.46
C ARG A 574 27.49 -6.12 1.87
N ILE A 575 28.38 -5.87 2.83
CA ILE A 575 28.13 -6.21 4.24
C ILE A 575 26.91 -5.43 4.77
N ALA A 576 26.81 -4.15 4.47
CA ALA A 576 25.67 -3.33 4.85
C ALA A 576 24.36 -3.84 4.29
N VAL A 577 24.31 -4.29 3.02
CA VAL A 577 23.13 -4.92 2.41
C VAL A 577 22.68 -6.13 3.23
N ILE A 578 23.59 -7.03 3.58
CA ILE A 578 23.27 -8.24 4.35
C ILE A 578 22.74 -7.87 5.73
N VAL A 579 23.44 -6.98 6.44
CA VAL A 579 23.05 -6.55 7.80
C VAL A 579 21.66 -5.88 7.77
N PHE A 580 21.40 -5.00 6.82
CA PHE A 580 20.12 -4.29 6.72
C PHE A 580 18.97 -5.22 6.31
N ALA A 581 19.23 -6.19 5.46
CA ALA A 581 18.25 -7.23 5.13
C ALA A 581 17.89 -8.09 6.35
N ILE A 582 18.89 -8.51 7.13
CA ILE A 582 18.67 -9.27 8.37
C ILE A 582 17.86 -8.46 9.38
N ILE A 583 18.19 -7.18 9.59
CA ILE A 583 17.42 -6.29 10.46
C ILE A 583 15.97 -6.20 9.99
N GLY A 584 15.77 -5.98 8.69
CA GLY A 584 14.44 -5.94 8.08
C GLY A 584 13.64 -7.22 8.31
N CYS A 585 14.25 -8.40 8.11
CA CYS A 585 13.61 -9.71 8.33
C CYS A 585 13.23 -9.95 9.80
N ILE A 586 14.04 -9.48 10.74
CA ILE A 586 13.75 -9.61 12.18
C ILE A 586 12.60 -8.69 12.60
N VAL A 587 12.58 -7.45 12.10
CA VAL A 587 11.59 -6.43 12.50
C VAL A 587 10.26 -6.58 11.74
N ALA A 588 10.28 -7.09 10.50
CA ALA A 588 9.07 -7.18 9.66
C ALA A 588 7.90 -7.92 10.32
N PRO A 589 8.05 -9.10 10.97
CA PRO A 589 6.94 -9.77 11.64
C PRO A 589 6.30 -8.95 12.76
N MET A 590 7.02 -7.98 13.36
CA MET A 590 6.47 -7.12 14.41
C MET A 590 5.39 -6.16 13.89
N LEU A 591 5.36 -5.90 12.59
CA LEU A 591 4.31 -5.09 11.93
C LEU A 591 2.95 -5.80 11.86
N ALA A 592 2.89 -7.09 12.17
CA ALA A 592 1.63 -7.82 12.35
C ALA A 592 0.79 -7.28 13.52
N ASN A 593 1.37 -6.44 14.40
CA ASN A 593 0.65 -5.86 15.55
C ASN A 593 -0.52 -4.98 15.08
N PRO A 594 -1.77 -5.29 15.47
CA PRO A 594 -2.96 -4.55 15.04
C PRO A 594 -2.95 -3.06 15.38
N LYS A 595 -2.17 -2.65 16.40
CA LYS A 595 -2.08 -1.26 16.86
C LYS A 595 -1.38 -0.32 15.87
N LEU A 596 -0.63 -0.86 14.91
CA LEU A 596 0.16 -0.07 13.97
C LEU A 596 -0.63 0.44 12.74
N GLY A 597 -1.92 0.19 12.64
CA GLY A 597 -2.72 0.60 11.49
C GLY A 597 -2.42 -0.22 10.21
N GLY A 598 -2.79 0.28 9.03
CA GLY A 598 -2.42 -0.32 7.75
C GLY A 598 -0.96 -0.04 7.41
N VAL A 599 -0.29 -0.97 6.72
CA VAL A 599 1.14 -0.82 6.33
C VAL A 599 1.36 0.47 5.53
N PHE A 600 0.46 0.78 4.60
CA PHE A 600 0.54 2.01 3.80
C PHE A 600 0.46 3.27 4.68
N THR A 601 -0.52 3.36 5.56
CA THR A 601 -0.69 4.50 6.48
C THR A 601 0.52 4.64 7.41
N PHE A 602 1.02 3.52 7.95
CA PHE A 602 2.23 3.49 8.78
C PHE A 602 3.44 4.10 8.07
N ILE A 603 3.72 3.68 6.83
CA ILE A 603 4.82 4.25 6.03
C ILE A 603 4.64 5.76 5.83
N GLN A 604 3.43 6.17 5.46
CA GLN A 604 3.13 7.57 5.15
C GLN A 604 3.24 8.46 6.40
N GLU A 605 2.76 8.00 7.55
CA GLU A 605 2.89 8.75 8.81
C GLU A 605 4.36 8.90 9.23
N PHE A 606 5.18 7.82 9.14
CA PHE A 606 6.61 7.93 9.42
C PHE A 606 7.34 8.83 8.43
N GLN A 607 6.95 8.84 7.17
CA GLN A 607 7.48 9.79 6.20
C GLN A 607 7.15 11.24 6.58
N GLY A 608 6.03 11.48 7.27
CA GLY A 608 5.63 12.79 7.78
C GLY A 608 6.66 13.42 8.72
N TYR A 609 7.41 12.63 9.47
CA TYR A 609 8.49 13.14 10.33
C TYR A 609 9.68 13.69 9.56
N LEU A 610 9.95 13.19 8.35
CA LEU A 610 11.16 13.51 7.59
C LEU A 610 10.90 14.35 6.35
N SER A 611 9.88 14.00 5.57
CA SER A 611 9.68 14.55 4.23
C SER A 611 9.49 16.07 4.22
N PRO A 612 8.76 16.71 5.17
CA PRO A 612 8.61 18.16 5.15
C PRO A 612 9.93 18.90 5.37
N GLY A 613 10.73 18.46 6.35
CA GLY A 613 12.01 19.10 6.66
C GLY A 613 13.04 18.92 5.56
N ILE A 614 13.17 17.70 5.02
CA ILE A 614 14.09 17.43 3.91
C ILE A 614 13.69 18.26 2.69
N LEU A 615 12.43 18.26 2.31
CA LEU A 615 11.94 19.06 1.18
C LEU A 615 12.21 20.56 1.39
N ALA A 616 11.93 21.09 2.60
CA ALA A 616 12.17 22.47 2.93
C ALA A 616 13.65 22.85 2.77
N VAL A 617 14.55 22.02 3.30
CA VAL A 617 16.00 22.28 3.24
C VAL A 617 16.51 22.24 1.79
N PHE A 618 16.04 21.29 0.98
CA PHE A 618 16.45 21.23 -0.44
C PHE A 618 15.91 22.40 -1.24
N ILE A 619 14.62 22.71 -1.14
CA ILE A 619 14.03 23.87 -1.83
C ILE A 619 14.75 25.14 -1.39
N PHE A 620 14.87 25.38 -0.08
CA PHE A 620 15.52 26.57 0.44
C PHE A 620 16.99 26.64 0.02
N GLY A 621 17.72 25.53 0.08
CA GLY A 621 19.10 25.44 -0.34
C GLY A 621 19.32 25.67 -1.83
N MET A 622 18.40 25.28 -2.69
CA MET A 622 18.49 25.48 -4.15
C MET A 622 18.19 26.91 -4.58
N PHE A 623 17.31 27.62 -3.87
CA PHE A 623 16.83 28.94 -4.27
C PHE A 623 17.44 30.08 -3.46
N SER A 624 17.79 29.86 -2.17
CA SER A 624 18.42 30.87 -1.33
C SER A 624 19.95 30.70 -1.30
N LYS A 625 20.70 31.55 -1.99
CA LYS A 625 22.16 31.47 -2.07
C LYS A 625 22.86 31.88 -0.75
N ARG A 626 22.20 32.67 0.09
CA ARG A 626 22.77 33.27 1.31
C ARG A 626 22.31 32.65 2.62
N ALA A 627 21.63 31.51 2.59
CA ALA A 627 21.24 30.80 3.80
C ALA A 627 22.49 30.34 4.60
N PRO A 628 22.53 30.56 5.92
CA PRO A 628 23.67 30.19 6.74
C PRO A 628 23.87 28.68 6.74
N ARG A 629 25.12 28.22 6.82
CA ARG A 629 25.45 26.79 6.68
C ARG A 629 24.73 25.90 7.69
N PHE A 630 24.63 26.32 8.92
CA PHE A 630 23.97 25.55 10.01
C PHE A 630 22.45 25.44 9.84
N SER A 631 21.82 26.29 9.02
CA SER A 631 20.36 26.28 8.81
C SER A 631 19.86 24.98 8.19
N GLY A 632 20.71 24.24 7.46
CA GLY A 632 20.35 22.96 6.87
C GLY A 632 20.01 21.91 7.93
N ALA A 633 20.90 21.70 8.90
CA ALA A 633 20.66 20.77 9.99
C ALA A 633 19.44 21.15 10.84
N ILE A 634 19.28 22.45 11.16
CA ILE A 634 18.12 22.95 11.91
C ILE A 634 16.82 22.69 11.13
N GLY A 635 16.78 22.99 9.83
CA GLY A 635 15.61 22.77 9.01
C GLY A 635 15.16 21.30 8.96
N ILE A 636 16.11 20.35 8.91
CA ILE A 636 15.81 18.91 8.95
C ILE A 636 15.25 18.54 10.34
N LEU A 637 15.93 18.94 11.41
CA LEU A 637 15.56 18.58 12.80
C LEU A 637 14.25 19.24 13.27
N THR A 638 13.87 20.37 12.67
CA THR A 638 12.56 21.00 12.92
C THR A 638 11.40 20.07 12.56
N SER A 639 11.55 19.26 11.50
CA SER A 639 10.46 18.41 11.00
C SER A 639 9.98 17.36 12.01
N PRO A 640 10.82 16.49 12.56
CA PRO A 640 10.36 15.50 13.55
C PRO A 640 9.81 16.14 14.82
N ILE A 641 10.31 17.31 15.22
CA ILE A 641 9.85 18.02 16.41
C ILE A 641 8.44 18.58 16.18
N VAL A 642 8.25 19.35 15.10
CA VAL A 642 6.96 19.98 14.80
C VAL A 642 5.90 18.94 14.43
N TYR A 643 6.24 17.96 13.57
CA TYR A 643 5.31 16.92 13.20
C TYR A 643 4.90 16.06 14.38
N GLY A 644 5.85 15.67 15.23
CA GLY A 644 5.57 14.91 16.46
C GLY A 644 4.69 15.69 17.44
N PHE A 645 4.94 16.99 17.62
CA PHE A 645 4.09 17.86 18.42
C PHE A 645 2.66 17.94 17.85
N LEU A 646 2.53 18.14 16.54
CA LEU A 646 1.21 18.18 15.88
C LEU A 646 0.49 16.84 15.98
N GLN A 647 1.20 15.71 15.88
CA GLN A 647 0.59 14.40 16.04
C GLN A 647 0.12 14.14 17.46
N TRP A 648 0.90 14.58 18.45
CA TRP A 648 0.57 14.40 19.87
C TRP A 648 -0.60 15.29 20.30
N GLN A 649 -0.60 16.58 19.90
CA GLN A 649 -1.56 17.57 20.39
C GLN A 649 -2.77 17.76 19.45
N PHE A 650 -2.59 17.54 18.14
CA PHE A 650 -3.57 17.78 17.10
C PHE A 650 -3.72 16.57 16.18
N GLY A 651 -3.86 15.37 16.78
CA GLY A 651 -3.97 14.11 16.06
C GLY A 651 -5.13 14.02 15.07
N ASP A 652 -6.17 14.82 15.27
CA ASP A 652 -7.37 14.88 14.42
C ASP A 652 -7.13 15.56 13.07
N ILE A 653 -6.06 16.37 12.96
CA ILE A 653 -5.67 16.95 11.66
C ILE A 653 -5.15 15.83 10.76
N ALA A 654 -5.69 15.71 9.53
CA ALA A 654 -5.22 14.75 8.55
C ALA A 654 -3.68 14.82 8.39
N PHE A 655 -3.02 13.67 8.34
CA PHE A 655 -1.54 13.58 8.34
C PHE A 655 -0.88 14.40 7.23
N LEU A 656 -1.49 14.47 6.04
CA LEU A 656 -1.01 15.30 4.93
C LEU A 656 -1.06 16.80 5.25
N ASN A 657 -2.09 17.26 5.95
CA ASN A 657 -2.19 18.65 6.39
C ASN A 657 -1.17 18.95 7.50
N ARG A 658 -0.90 18.00 8.42
CA ARG A 658 0.21 18.12 9.38
C ARG A 658 1.57 18.28 8.69
N MET A 659 1.80 17.54 7.60
CA MET A 659 3.00 17.70 6.77
C MET A 659 3.11 19.11 6.17
N ALA A 660 1.99 19.69 5.71
CA ALA A 660 1.98 21.05 5.17
C ALA A 660 2.37 22.10 6.22
N ILE A 661 1.81 22.02 7.41
CA ILE A 661 2.16 22.89 8.53
C ILE A 661 3.63 22.75 8.90
N THR A 662 4.12 21.52 9.01
CA THR A 662 5.52 21.22 9.36
C THR A 662 6.48 21.78 8.31
N PHE A 663 6.14 21.65 7.03
CA PHE A 663 6.90 22.21 5.93
C PHE A 663 6.97 23.75 5.99
N ALA A 664 5.86 24.41 6.22
CA ALA A 664 5.79 25.86 6.38
C ALA A 664 6.63 26.34 7.58
N CYS A 665 6.55 25.64 8.71
CA CYS A 665 7.37 25.94 9.90
C CYS A 665 8.89 25.78 9.59
N SER A 666 9.29 24.70 8.92
CA SER A 666 10.70 24.47 8.54
C SER A 666 11.20 25.58 7.60
N LEU A 667 10.44 25.96 6.58
CA LEU A 667 10.78 27.08 5.69
C LEU A 667 10.85 28.41 6.44
N GLY A 668 9.89 28.68 7.33
CA GLY A 668 9.84 29.91 8.12
C GLY A 668 11.05 30.05 9.03
N ILE A 669 11.47 28.98 9.73
CA ILE A 669 12.66 28.97 10.57
C ILE A 669 13.92 29.22 9.72
N MET A 670 14.07 28.55 8.57
CA MET A 670 15.21 28.77 7.69
C MET A 670 15.25 30.21 7.13
N ALA A 671 14.11 30.77 6.77
CA ALA A 671 14.00 32.16 6.34
C ALA A 671 14.39 33.12 7.45
N ALA A 672 13.89 32.95 8.68
CA ALA A 672 14.25 33.76 9.84
C ALA A 672 15.76 33.70 10.15
N LEU A 673 16.36 32.50 10.13
CA LEU A 673 17.81 32.33 10.32
C LEU A 673 18.60 33.01 9.20
N THR A 674 18.11 33.00 7.98
CA THR A 674 18.77 33.64 6.84
C THR A 674 18.70 35.17 6.93
N LEU A 675 17.58 35.72 7.39
CA LEU A 675 17.43 37.15 7.63
C LEU A 675 18.31 37.63 8.79
N ALA A 676 18.40 36.80 9.85
CA ALA A 676 19.20 37.13 11.03
C ALA A 676 20.72 37.06 10.80
N LYS A 677 21.18 36.05 10.02
CA LYS A 677 22.62 35.80 9.79
C LYS A 677 22.88 35.36 8.35
N PRO A 678 22.68 36.24 7.33
CA PRO A 678 22.96 35.87 5.95
C PRO A 678 24.44 35.62 5.72
N LEU A 679 24.79 34.71 4.81
CA LEU A 679 26.17 34.55 4.36
C LEU A 679 26.64 35.80 3.63
N LYS A 680 27.93 36.13 3.83
CA LYS A 680 28.55 37.29 3.18
C LYS A 680 28.79 37.07 1.69
N GLN A 681 29.00 35.82 1.27
CA GLN A 681 29.28 35.42 -0.10
C GLN A 681 28.29 34.30 -0.53
N ASP A 682 27.92 34.28 -1.80
CA ASP A 682 27.12 33.23 -2.40
C ASP A 682 27.92 31.91 -2.38
N ILE A 683 27.24 30.80 -2.15
CA ILE A 683 27.86 29.46 -2.24
C ILE A 683 27.78 28.99 -3.69
N GLU A 684 28.94 28.65 -4.25
CA GLU A 684 29.05 27.98 -5.54
C GLU A 684 29.06 26.46 -5.36
N MET A 685 28.25 25.78 -6.16
CA MET A 685 28.15 24.33 -6.16
C MET A 685 29.24 23.71 -7.05
N PRO A 686 29.79 22.54 -6.71
CA PRO A 686 30.71 21.81 -7.57
C PRO A 686 30.12 21.58 -8.95
N VAL A 687 30.97 21.58 -9.99
CA VAL A 687 30.57 21.32 -11.36
C VAL A 687 31.31 20.10 -11.90
N ASN A 688 30.54 19.06 -12.22
CA ASN A 688 31.06 17.89 -12.92
C ASN A 688 31.12 18.20 -14.44
N THR A 689 32.33 18.26 -14.97
CA THR A 689 32.59 18.53 -16.38
C THR A 689 32.67 17.27 -17.25
N SER A 690 32.61 16.09 -16.66
CA SER A 690 32.76 14.82 -17.39
C SER A 690 31.47 14.29 -18.02
N MET A 691 30.31 14.93 -17.73
CA MET A 691 29.01 14.47 -18.20
C MET A 691 28.39 15.48 -19.19
N ASP A 692 27.73 14.98 -20.24
CA ASP A 692 26.89 15.79 -21.09
C ASP A 692 25.64 16.28 -20.34
N LEU A 693 25.57 17.60 -20.15
CA LEU A 693 24.48 18.28 -19.43
C LEU A 693 23.48 18.95 -20.39
N SER A 694 23.49 18.60 -21.70
CA SER A 694 22.49 19.09 -22.64
C SER A 694 21.09 18.56 -22.28
N SER A 695 20.10 19.48 -22.32
CA SER A 695 18.71 19.14 -22.01
C SER A 695 17.97 18.54 -23.20
N SER A 696 17.17 17.52 -23.01
CA SER A 696 16.40 16.84 -24.06
C SER A 696 15.15 17.65 -24.48
N THR A 697 15.04 18.01 -25.75
CA THR A 697 13.83 18.62 -26.34
C THR A 697 12.64 17.64 -26.31
N GLY A 698 12.88 16.33 -26.60
CA GLY A 698 11.83 15.31 -26.52
C GLY A 698 11.27 15.15 -25.11
N ALA A 699 12.12 15.23 -24.07
CA ALA A 699 11.66 15.23 -22.69
C ALA A 699 10.81 16.46 -22.34
N LYS A 700 11.14 17.64 -22.86
CA LYS A 700 10.32 18.86 -22.65
C LYS A 700 8.93 18.72 -23.25
N ILE A 701 8.82 18.22 -24.48
CA ILE A 701 7.52 17.95 -25.12
C ILE A 701 6.74 16.89 -24.37
N GLY A 702 7.38 15.78 -24.01
CA GLY A 702 6.76 14.73 -23.20
C GLY A 702 6.28 15.24 -21.83
N GLY A 703 7.09 16.07 -21.16
CA GLY A 703 6.71 16.70 -19.90
C GLY A 703 5.49 17.61 -20.03
N ALA A 704 5.42 18.43 -21.09
CA ALA A 704 4.24 19.25 -21.37
C ALA A 704 2.99 18.39 -21.62
N ALA A 705 3.12 17.28 -22.36
CA ALA A 705 2.03 16.34 -22.58
C ALA A 705 1.55 15.68 -21.26
N VAL A 706 2.47 15.27 -20.38
CA VAL A 706 2.13 14.73 -19.05
C VAL A 706 1.33 15.73 -18.25
N LEU A 707 1.76 16.99 -18.19
CA LEU A 707 1.04 18.04 -17.47
C LEU A 707 -0.36 18.29 -18.04
N ALA A 708 -0.49 18.33 -19.36
CA ALA A 708 -1.77 18.52 -20.03
C ALA A 708 -2.74 17.34 -19.77
N ILE A 709 -2.25 16.11 -19.88
CA ILE A 709 -3.05 14.92 -19.61
C ILE A 709 -3.45 14.85 -18.12
N SER A 710 -2.53 15.18 -17.20
CA SER A 710 -2.86 15.23 -15.75
C SER A 710 -3.97 16.24 -15.48
N ALA A 711 -3.88 17.46 -16.04
CA ALA A 711 -4.92 18.47 -15.89
C ALA A 711 -6.27 18.01 -16.48
N LEU A 712 -6.25 17.33 -17.63
CA LEU A 712 -7.45 16.77 -18.25
C LEU A 712 -8.09 15.68 -17.38
N LEU A 713 -7.29 14.79 -16.78
CA LEU A 713 -7.80 13.74 -15.88
C LEU A 713 -8.45 14.34 -14.64
N TYR A 714 -7.83 15.32 -13.99
CA TYR A 714 -8.45 16.02 -12.86
C TYR A 714 -9.72 16.78 -13.26
N PHE A 715 -9.79 17.33 -14.47
CA PHE A 715 -10.98 18.00 -15.00
C PHE A 715 -12.11 16.99 -15.25
N ILE A 716 -11.82 15.86 -15.90
CA ILE A 716 -12.82 14.80 -16.19
C ILE A 716 -13.41 14.24 -14.88
N PHE A 717 -12.58 13.98 -13.88
CA PHE A 717 -12.99 13.40 -12.61
C PHE A 717 -13.17 14.44 -11.49
N SER A 718 -13.50 15.68 -11.85
CA SER A 718 -13.76 16.75 -10.87
C SER A 718 -15.05 16.60 -10.08
N GLY A 719 -15.94 15.69 -10.49
CA GLY A 719 -17.31 15.58 -9.94
C GLY A 719 -18.29 16.60 -10.56
N LEU A 720 -17.85 17.44 -11.47
CA LEU A 720 -18.71 18.43 -12.13
C LEU A 720 -19.59 17.81 -13.23
N TRP A 721 -19.25 16.62 -13.71
CA TRP A 721 -19.88 15.96 -14.86
C TRP A 721 -20.69 14.71 -14.49
N PHE A 722 -20.64 14.26 -13.24
CA PHE A 722 -21.30 13.05 -12.75
C PHE A 722 -22.44 13.37 -11.76
#